data_c01b932028367afea6fd3340cb5974d2
#
_entry.id   c01b932028367afea6fd3340cb5974d2
#
_cell.length_a   1.000
_cell.length_b   1.000
_cell.length_c   1.000
_cell.angle_alpha   90.00
_cell.angle_beta   90.00
_cell.angle_gamma   90.00
#
_symmetry.space_group_name_H-M   'P 1'
#
loop_
_entity.id
_entity.type
_entity.pdbx_description
1 polymer ?
#
loop_
_entity_poly.entity_id
_entity_poly.type
_entity_poly.pdbx_seq_one_letter_code
_entity_poly.pdbx_strand_id
1 'polypeptide(L)'
;MGAGGVGVRIGLDRRSFLKLSGAAAGSVAATEVFGRLALDQIIPDEIKEDGSRIISVVCNNNCGGRCQLKAHIQNGVVVRISTDESPDSDSKPQLRACLKGRAMRNRLYHPDRLKYPMKRVGRRGEGKFQRITWDQAVEIIAVNLKGILDRHGPSSVYIQYGTGDCGAITGVAGARRLMNLLGGYLGYYNSYSSACLRYTAPFVTGYRDTSSYQTLLHSKLIVLNGFNPAETVFETNSNYYLAKAREAGARIVVIDPRLTETAATFADEWLPLKPTTDAALFIAMAHVIIAENLLDRTFLDRYCIGFDEQHMPSGVPEGQSFKSYVLGFVDQTPKTPEWAAPITGIDAHTIRNLAREYATAKPAQLLQGLGPQRHACGEQSVRAGIVLACMTGNLGVLGGGWGGGEGGRVFGLGVGELPTGTNGVKAKIPVFLWTDAVVRGTEMTAEDGVTGGPLLSNIKFIFNLASNTLVNQHADINRTIRILQDENLVECIVVSDHFMTPSARFADVLLPADNSLERSDIGFPWSGEKYIVFGNRVVEPPFECKHDYWWLSRVAEKLGVGEKFQQGKTQEDWLKQIIDDARKTNPSFPGYDELKKTGLYREPPQAYVAFEKEIKDPDRNPFRTPSGKIEIFSKTLYDMARPDIPGVPKYIPAWEGPEDSLIRKFPLQCIGPHYKRRTHSTFDENSWMEEADPQVMWISPQDAGTRGIADGAKVKVFNDRGALLIRAHVTRRVRPGVISIPQGAWYTPDKNGVCRRGCINVLTSQRPTPLAHGNAQHTILVEVQMIEGGSGG
;
A
#
# COMPACT_ATOMS: atom_id res chain seq x y z
N MET A 1 -17.60 14.25 59.68
CA MET A 1 -16.17 13.98 59.81
C MET A 1 -15.67 13.58 58.43
N GLY A 2 -15.01 14.52 57.79
CA GLY A 2 -14.56 14.39 56.43
C GLY A 2 -13.16 13.81 56.33
N ALA A 3 -12.84 13.24 55.20
CA ALA A 3 -11.46 13.06 54.74
C ALA A 3 -11.41 13.47 53.26
N GLY A 4 -10.89 14.66 53.03
CA GLY A 4 -10.58 15.16 51.69
C GLY A 4 -9.27 14.56 51.17
N GLY A 5 -9.31 13.97 49.99
CA GLY A 5 -8.13 13.57 49.23
C GLY A 5 -7.65 14.69 48.33
N VAL A 6 -6.48 15.24 48.60
CA VAL A 6 -5.81 16.25 47.79
C VAL A 6 -5.08 15.53 46.67
N GLY A 7 -5.57 15.65 45.42
CA GLY A 7 -4.87 15.18 44.24
C GLY A 7 -3.80 16.19 43.84
N VAL A 8 -2.53 15.87 44.02
CA VAL A 8 -1.40 16.67 43.51
C VAL A 8 -1.22 16.37 42.02
N ARG A 9 -1.56 17.32 41.17
CA ARG A 9 -1.13 17.35 39.75
C ARG A 9 0.32 17.82 39.70
N ILE A 10 1.23 16.93 39.40
CA ILE A 10 2.62 17.28 39.09
C ILE A 10 2.68 17.60 37.60
N GLY A 11 2.62 18.87 37.27
CA GLY A 11 2.93 19.35 35.91
C GLY A 11 4.46 19.49 35.78
N LEU A 12 5.09 18.59 35.08
CA LEU A 12 6.49 18.73 34.66
C LEU A 12 6.55 19.61 33.41
N ASP A 13 7.21 20.76 33.51
CA ASP A 13 7.51 21.61 32.36
C ASP A 13 8.70 21.04 31.53
N ARG A 14 8.87 21.57 30.33
CA ARG A 14 9.87 21.10 29.37
C ARG A 14 11.32 21.25 29.87
N ARG A 15 11.56 22.17 30.80
CA ARG A 15 12.88 22.42 31.41
C ARG A 15 13.20 21.41 32.50
N SER A 16 12.20 21.00 33.26
CA SER A 16 12.35 19.98 34.30
C SER A 16 12.56 18.59 33.71
N PHE A 17 11.94 18.31 32.56
CA PHE A 17 12.17 17.06 31.83
C PHE A 17 13.61 17.00 31.29
N LEU A 18 14.15 18.10 30.75
CA LEU A 18 15.52 18.15 30.24
C LEU A 18 16.59 18.09 31.36
N LYS A 19 16.28 18.57 32.56
CA LYS A 19 17.18 18.45 33.73
C LYS A 19 17.24 17.03 34.29
N LEU A 20 16.11 16.29 34.25
CA LEU A 20 16.08 14.87 34.62
C LEU A 20 16.82 13.99 33.61
N SER A 21 16.78 14.32 32.31
CA SER A 21 17.56 13.62 31.27
C SER A 21 19.07 13.90 31.36
N GLY A 22 19.48 15.09 31.84
CA GLY A 22 20.89 15.43 32.07
C GLY A 22 21.50 14.75 33.31
N ALA A 23 20.69 14.44 34.34
CA ALA A 23 21.16 13.75 35.52
C ALA A 23 21.37 12.22 35.30
N ALA A 24 20.72 11.66 34.27
CA ALA A 24 20.94 10.26 33.87
C ALA A 24 22.26 10.04 33.11
N ALA A 25 22.88 11.09 32.58
CA ALA A 25 24.14 11.00 31.84
C ALA A 25 25.38 10.93 32.76
N GLY A 26 25.21 11.17 34.06
CA GLY A 26 26.32 11.15 35.05
C GLY A 26 26.60 9.77 35.68
N SER A 27 25.79 8.74 35.38
CA SER A 27 25.93 7.39 35.95
C SER A 27 26.58 6.36 35.01
N VAL A 28 27.17 6.80 33.91
CA VAL A 28 27.77 5.92 32.89
C VAL A 28 29.10 5.31 33.32
N ALA A 29 29.74 5.83 34.39
CA ALA A 29 31.02 5.32 34.91
C ALA A 29 30.91 4.06 35.78
N ALA A 30 29.72 3.60 36.15
CA ALA A 30 29.54 2.39 36.99
C ALA A 30 29.14 1.14 36.22
N THR A 31 28.89 1.22 34.92
CA THR A 31 28.37 0.15 34.04
C THR A 31 29.43 -0.60 33.23
N GLU A 32 30.71 -0.17 33.25
CA GLU A 32 31.77 -0.88 32.55
C GLU A 32 32.25 -2.19 33.22
N VAL A 33 31.84 -2.49 34.43
CA VAL A 33 32.25 -3.72 35.13
C VAL A 33 31.22 -4.84 35.00
N PHE A 34 29.96 -4.57 34.66
CA PHE A 34 28.91 -5.59 34.44
C PHE A 34 28.50 -5.78 32.96
N GLY A 35 29.18 -5.17 32.04
CA GLY A 35 28.80 -5.09 30.61
C GLY A 35 29.41 -6.15 29.69
N ARG A 36 30.02 -7.22 30.20
CA ARG A 36 30.51 -8.35 29.37
C ARG A 36 29.98 -9.69 29.81
N LEU A 37 28.69 -9.84 29.95
CA LEU A 37 28.02 -11.14 29.93
C LEU A 37 27.00 -11.16 28.80
N ALA A 38 27.43 -11.79 27.73
CA ALA A 38 26.65 -12.51 26.72
C ALA A 38 25.19 -12.04 26.49
N LEU A 39 25.03 -10.96 25.70
CA LEU A 39 23.74 -10.63 25.06
C LEU A 39 23.50 -11.40 23.76
N ASP A 40 24.35 -12.38 23.44
CA ASP A 40 24.29 -13.13 22.18
C ASP A 40 23.43 -14.41 22.20
N GLN A 41 22.75 -14.71 23.32
CA GLN A 41 21.83 -15.85 23.38
C GLN A 41 20.52 -15.47 24.07
N ILE A 42 19.60 -14.82 23.35
CA ILE A 42 18.20 -14.90 23.76
C ILE A 42 17.67 -16.24 23.28
N ILE A 43 17.67 -17.23 24.16
CA ILE A 43 17.03 -18.53 23.91
C ILE A 43 15.51 -18.28 23.89
N PRO A 44 14.76 -18.68 22.84
CA PRO A 44 13.35 -18.36 22.69
C PRO A 44 12.41 -18.92 23.74
N ASP A 45 12.84 -19.83 24.60
CA ASP A 45 12.02 -20.54 25.56
C ASP A 45 12.59 -20.52 26.98
N GLU A 46 13.28 -19.46 27.40
CA GLU A 46 13.54 -19.32 28.85
C GLU A 46 12.22 -19.03 29.58
N ILE A 47 11.67 -20.07 30.18
CA ILE A 47 10.66 -19.92 31.21
C ILE A 47 11.41 -19.30 32.40
N LYS A 48 11.17 -18.03 32.69
CA LYS A 48 11.68 -17.39 33.89
C LYS A 48 11.08 -18.04 35.13
N GLU A 49 11.74 -17.93 36.28
CA GLU A 49 11.27 -18.52 37.55
C GLU A 49 9.83 -18.09 37.88
N ASP A 50 9.37 -16.93 37.38
CA ASP A 50 7.99 -16.45 37.55
C ASP A 50 7.00 -17.02 36.52
N GLY A 51 7.39 -18.00 35.70
CA GLY A 51 6.56 -18.59 34.65
C GLY A 51 6.36 -17.71 33.41
N SER A 52 7.02 -16.56 33.30
CA SER A 52 6.95 -15.70 32.14
C SER A 52 7.84 -16.20 30.99
N ARG A 53 7.38 -16.00 29.77
CA ARG A 53 8.10 -16.35 28.52
C ARG A 53 8.08 -15.19 27.54
N ILE A 54 9.15 -15.04 26.77
CA ILE A 54 9.23 -14.10 25.66
C ILE A 54 9.42 -14.88 24.36
N ILE A 55 8.44 -14.79 23.47
CA ILE A 55 8.41 -15.59 22.23
C ILE A 55 8.42 -14.67 21.03
N SER A 56 9.24 -14.98 20.01
CA SER A 56 9.25 -14.26 18.73
C SER A 56 7.95 -14.51 17.97
N VAL A 57 7.33 -13.43 17.53
CA VAL A 57 6.13 -13.42 16.69
C VAL A 57 6.28 -12.43 15.55
N VAL A 58 5.43 -12.52 14.54
CA VAL A 58 5.51 -11.69 13.35
C VAL A 58 4.30 -10.79 13.19
N CYS A 59 4.54 -9.57 12.74
CA CYS A 59 3.50 -8.64 12.31
C CYS A 59 3.19 -8.86 10.82
N ASN A 60 2.26 -9.72 10.48
CA ASN A 60 1.89 -10.07 9.09
C ASN A 60 0.86 -9.11 8.46
N ASN A 61 0.89 -7.81 8.80
CA ASN A 61 0.01 -6.83 8.20
C ASN A 61 0.51 -6.33 6.84
N ASN A 62 -0.41 -5.81 6.01
CA ASN A 62 -0.14 -5.26 4.69
C ASN A 62 0.57 -3.88 4.74
N CYS A 63 1.76 -3.84 5.31
CA CYS A 63 2.64 -2.66 5.27
C CYS A 63 4.02 -2.97 4.68
N GLY A 64 4.25 -4.22 4.26
CA GLY A 64 5.50 -4.67 3.64
C GLY A 64 6.64 -5.00 4.61
N GLY A 65 6.58 -4.57 5.88
CA GLY A 65 7.72 -4.69 6.78
C GLY A 65 7.90 -6.06 7.42
N ARG A 66 6.83 -6.78 7.72
CA ARG A 66 6.91 -8.08 8.45
C ARG A 66 7.79 -8.00 9.68
N CYS A 67 7.54 -6.99 10.53
CA CYS A 67 8.39 -6.71 11.68
C CYS A 67 8.42 -7.87 12.65
N GLN A 68 9.61 -8.19 13.16
CA GLN A 68 9.74 -9.04 14.34
C GLN A 68 9.13 -8.34 15.56
N LEU A 69 8.31 -9.06 16.26
CA LEU A 69 7.75 -8.66 17.55
C LEU A 69 8.11 -9.73 18.59
N LYS A 70 8.08 -9.35 19.86
CA LYS A 70 8.29 -10.24 20.99
C LYS A 70 7.03 -10.22 21.86
N ALA A 71 6.34 -11.35 21.96
CA ALA A 71 5.20 -11.52 22.83
C ALA A 71 5.67 -11.92 24.23
N HIS A 72 5.34 -11.11 25.21
CA HIS A 72 5.57 -11.40 26.64
C HIS A 72 4.34 -12.12 27.18
N ILE A 73 4.51 -13.36 27.59
CA ILE A 73 3.44 -14.24 28.05
C ILE A 73 3.60 -14.48 29.55
N GLN A 74 2.51 -14.28 30.28
CA GLN A 74 2.42 -14.59 31.73
C GLN A 74 1.13 -15.36 31.95
N ASN A 75 1.22 -16.51 32.62
CA ASN A 75 0.06 -17.38 32.88
C ASN A 75 -0.78 -17.71 31.61
N GLY A 76 -0.11 -17.94 30.47
CA GLY A 76 -0.76 -18.25 29.21
C GLY A 76 -1.39 -17.05 28.47
N VAL A 77 -1.24 -15.84 29.01
CA VAL A 77 -1.80 -14.60 28.44
C VAL A 77 -0.68 -13.71 27.88
N VAL A 78 -0.85 -13.17 26.70
CA VAL A 78 0.05 -12.15 26.14
C VAL A 78 -0.21 -10.83 26.86
N VAL A 79 0.68 -10.45 27.77
CA VAL A 79 0.53 -9.24 28.59
C VAL A 79 1.17 -8.00 27.96
N ARG A 80 2.16 -8.19 27.09
CA ARG A 80 2.88 -7.11 26.41
C ARG A 80 3.39 -7.59 25.06
N ILE A 81 3.53 -6.66 24.09
CA ILE A 81 4.29 -6.86 22.86
C ILE A 81 5.39 -5.80 22.81
N SER A 82 6.64 -6.24 22.68
CA SER A 82 7.81 -5.40 22.40
C SER A 82 8.32 -5.64 20.96
N THR A 83 9.34 -4.92 20.57
CA THR A 83 9.95 -4.99 19.25
C THR A 83 11.42 -5.41 19.35
N ASP A 84 12.19 -5.23 18.30
CA ASP A 84 13.63 -5.40 18.33
C ASP A 84 14.26 -4.40 19.32
N GLU A 85 14.97 -4.92 20.30
CA GLU A 85 15.65 -4.18 21.38
C GLU A 85 17.18 -4.32 21.26
N SER A 86 17.68 -4.89 20.14
CA SER A 86 19.11 -5.00 19.90
C SER A 86 19.76 -3.62 19.73
N PRO A 87 21.06 -3.47 20.04
CA PRO A 87 21.79 -2.24 19.76
C PRO A 87 21.72 -1.87 18.28
N ASP A 88 21.46 -0.58 18.01
CA ASP A 88 21.37 -0.05 16.65
C ASP A 88 22.78 0.20 16.10
N SER A 89 23.04 -0.27 14.88
CA SER A 89 24.30 -0.01 14.18
C SER A 89 24.08 0.07 12.66
N ASP A 90 25.00 0.70 11.95
CA ASP A 90 24.90 0.81 10.47
C ASP A 90 24.95 -0.54 9.76
N SER A 91 25.66 -1.52 10.34
CA SER A 91 25.71 -2.91 9.82
C SER A 91 24.53 -3.77 10.24
N LYS A 92 23.79 -3.37 11.29
CA LYS A 92 22.62 -4.08 11.82
C LYS A 92 21.64 -3.07 12.43
N PRO A 93 20.97 -2.25 11.60
CA PRO A 93 19.96 -1.33 12.13
C PRO A 93 18.78 -2.10 12.72
N GLN A 94 18.18 -1.62 13.80
CA GLN A 94 17.04 -2.28 14.45
C GLN A 94 15.88 -2.50 13.47
N LEU A 95 15.16 -3.62 13.62
CA LEU A 95 13.90 -3.87 12.90
C LEU A 95 12.74 -3.18 13.66
N ARG A 96 12.54 -1.90 13.38
CA ARG A 96 11.60 -1.05 14.10
C ARG A 96 10.14 -1.37 13.77
N ALA A 97 9.38 -1.83 14.77
CA ALA A 97 7.95 -2.01 14.65
C ALA A 97 7.20 -0.73 15.05
N CYS A 98 6.20 -0.35 14.26
CA CYS A 98 5.33 0.78 14.55
C CYS A 98 4.28 0.45 15.64
N LEU A 99 3.48 1.45 16.03
CA LEU A 99 2.42 1.28 17.02
C LEU A 99 1.42 0.16 16.67
N LYS A 100 1.11 -0.05 15.38
CA LYS A 100 0.20 -1.11 14.91
C LYS A 100 0.67 -2.51 15.34
N GLY A 101 1.96 -2.81 15.19
CA GLY A 101 2.52 -4.08 15.65
C GLY A 101 2.34 -4.27 17.17
N ARG A 102 2.60 -3.23 17.95
CA ARG A 102 2.41 -3.27 19.41
C ARG A 102 0.95 -3.42 19.82
N ALA A 103 0.02 -2.85 19.04
CA ALA A 103 -1.42 -2.93 19.28
C ALA A 103 -2.06 -4.29 18.88
N MET A 104 -1.30 -5.24 18.31
CA MET A 104 -1.82 -6.57 17.96
C MET A 104 -2.41 -7.33 19.15
N ARG A 105 -1.89 -7.08 20.35
CA ARG A 105 -2.45 -7.64 21.58
C ARG A 105 -3.93 -7.27 21.78
N ASN A 106 -4.31 -6.03 21.46
CA ASN A 106 -5.70 -5.57 21.58
C ASN A 106 -6.61 -6.26 20.56
N ARG A 107 -6.09 -6.55 19.36
CA ARG A 107 -6.83 -7.35 18.38
C ARG A 107 -7.01 -8.78 18.84
N LEU A 108 -5.97 -9.37 19.44
CA LEU A 108 -5.99 -10.75 19.94
C LEU A 108 -7.15 -10.97 20.93
N TYR A 109 -7.33 -10.06 21.87
CA TYR A 109 -8.33 -10.15 22.93
C TYR A 109 -9.56 -9.26 22.72
N HIS A 110 -9.78 -8.79 21.49
CA HIS A 110 -10.92 -7.91 21.20
C HIS A 110 -12.26 -8.62 21.41
N PRO A 111 -13.23 -8.06 22.14
CA PRO A 111 -14.49 -8.74 22.45
C PRO A 111 -15.36 -9.02 21.23
N ASP A 112 -15.26 -8.18 20.20
CA ASP A 112 -16.06 -8.27 18.98
C ASP A 112 -15.45 -9.21 17.91
N ARG A 113 -14.47 -10.01 18.27
CA ARG A 113 -13.96 -11.04 17.34
C ARG A 113 -15.07 -12.02 16.98
N LEU A 114 -15.08 -12.42 15.69
CA LEU A 114 -15.91 -13.54 15.24
C LEU A 114 -15.52 -14.80 16.02
N LYS A 115 -16.52 -15.57 16.43
CA LYS A 115 -16.34 -16.70 17.36
C LYS A 115 -16.71 -18.04 16.73
N TYR A 116 -17.66 -18.03 15.82
CA TYR A 116 -18.30 -19.24 15.29
C TYR A 116 -18.55 -19.08 13.79
N PRO A 117 -18.59 -20.18 13.01
CA PRO A 117 -19.10 -20.14 11.66
C PRO A 117 -20.57 -19.71 11.66
N MET A 118 -20.96 -18.93 10.67
CA MET A 118 -22.30 -18.40 10.56
C MET A 118 -22.81 -18.43 9.13
N LYS A 119 -24.11 -18.62 8.95
CA LYS A 119 -24.80 -18.42 7.68
C LYS A 119 -25.70 -17.20 7.74
N ARG A 120 -25.84 -16.50 6.64
CA ARG A 120 -26.76 -15.36 6.49
C ARG A 120 -28.22 -15.79 6.64
N VAL A 121 -29.03 -14.99 7.32
CA VAL A 121 -30.47 -15.18 7.49
C VAL A 121 -31.33 -13.97 7.11
N GLY A 122 -30.71 -12.90 6.62
CA GLY A 122 -31.36 -11.70 6.12
C GLY A 122 -30.82 -11.32 4.74
N ARG A 123 -31.14 -10.12 4.26
CA ARG A 123 -30.56 -9.59 3.03
C ARG A 123 -29.07 -9.29 3.22
N ARG A 124 -28.29 -9.42 2.16
CA ARG A 124 -26.86 -9.05 2.18
C ARG A 124 -26.69 -7.60 2.62
N GLY A 125 -25.76 -7.35 3.51
CA GLY A 125 -25.47 -6.05 4.11
C GLY A 125 -26.22 -5.74 5.41
N GLU A 126 -27.29 -6.47 5.75
CA GLU A 126 -27.99 -6.30 7.03
C GLU A 126 -27.14 -6.77 8.24
N GLY A 127 -26.20 -7.69 8.02
CA GLY A 127 -25.38 -8.26 9.08
C GLY A 127 -26.15 -9.21 10.00
N LYS A 128 -27.22 -9.85 9.51
CA LYS A 128 -28.00 -10.84 10.24
C LYS A 128 -27.51 -12.23 9.93
N PHE A 129 -27.03 -12.94 10.93
CA PHE A 129 -26.42 -14.25 10.80
C PHE A 129 -26.97 -15.21 11.86
N GLN A 130 -26.97 -16.50 11.51
CA GLN A 130 -27.24 -17.63 12.39
C GLN A 130 -25.97 -18.46 12.53
N ARG A 131 -25.59 -18.79 13.75
CA ARG A 131 -24.49 -19.73 14.03
C ARG A 131 -24.81 -21.09 13.41
N ILE A 132 -23.79 -21.71 12.81
CA ILE A 132 -23.80 -23.07 12.27
C ILE A 132 -22.56 -23.83 12.76
N THR A 133 -22.51 -25.13 12.52
CA THR A 133 -21.29 -25.91 12.79
C THR A 133 -20.30 -25.74 11.61
N TRP A 134 -19.04 -26.10 11.85
CA TRP A 134 -18.03 -26.13 10.79
C TRP A 134 -18.41 -27.11 9.66
N ASP A 135 -18.96 -28.30 10.00
CA ASP A 135 -19.40 -29.27 9.00
C ASP A 135 -20.51 -28.71 8.11
N GLN A 136 -21.47 -27.97 8.72
CA GLN A 136 -22.51 -27.28 7.95
C GLN A 136 -21.92 -26.17 7.06
N ALA A 137 -20.95 -25.41 7.56
CA ALA A 137 -20.29 -24.36 6.76
C ALA A 137 -19.55 -24.96 5.57
N VAL A 138 -18.75 -26.00 5.80
CA VAL A 138 -18.02 -26.73 4.74
C VAL A 138 -18.98 -27.31 3.71
N GLU A 139 -20.08 -27.93 4.14
CA GLU A 139 -21.09 -28.49 3.24
C GLU A 139 -21.75 -27.41 2.37
N ILE A 140 -22.18 -26.29 2.98
CA ILE A 140 -22.79 -25.17 2.25
C ILE A 140 -21.81 -24.62 1.20
N ILE A 141 -20.55 -24.43 1.55
CA ILE A 141 -19.52 -23.92 0.63
C ILE A 141 -19.29 -24.93 -0.51
N ALA A 142 -19.12 -26.21 -0.20
CA ALA A 142 -18.86 -27.24 -1.20
C ALA A 142 -20.01 -27.40 -2.19
N VAL A 143 -21.27 -27.46 -1.70
CA VAL A 143 -22.46 -27.56 -2.54
C VAL A 143 -22.63 -26.38 -3.47
N ASN A 144 -22.52 -25.14 -2.94
CA ASN A 144 -22.65 -23.93 -3.76
C ASN A 144 -21.52 -23.83 -4.78
N LEU A 145 -20.27 -24.07 -4.35
CA LEU A 145 -19.13 -24.00 -5.24
C LEU A 145 -19.26 -25.03 -6.38
N LYS A 146 -19.61 -26.29 -6.06
CA LYS A 146 -19.82 -27.32 -7.07
C LYS A 146 -20.94 -26.94 -8.03
N GLY A 147 -22.08 -26.50 -7.51
CA GLY A 147 -23.23 -26.13 -8.36
C GLY A 147 -22.92 -24.98 -9.30
N ILE A 148 -22.13 -23.97 -8.83
CA ILE A 148 -21.70 -22.84 -9.66
C ILE A 148 -20.69 -23.29 -10.71
N LEU A 149 -19.74 -24.15 -10.35
CA LEU A 149 -18.78 -24.72 -11.31
C LEU A 149 -19.46 -25.54 -12.39
N ASP A 150 -20.46 -26.34 -12.02
CA ASP A 150 -21.22 -27.16 -12.97
C ASP A 150 -22.04 -26.32 -13.96
N ARG A 151 -22.59 -25.17 -13.54
CA ARG A 151 -23.39 -24.26 -14.39
C ARG A 151 -22.59 -23.25 -15.19
N HIS A 152 -21.56 -22.69 -14.60
CA HIS A 152 -20.89 -21.50 -15.12
C HIS A 152 -19.40 -21.70 -15.41
N GLY A 153 -18.85 -22.85 -15.00
CA GLY A 153 -17.43 -23.16 -15.14
C GLY A 153 -16.51 -22.37 -14.19
N PRO A 154 -15.20 -22.67 -14.21
CA PRO A 154 -14.25 -22.13 -13.23
C PRO A 154 -13.98 -20.62 -13.37
N SER A 155 -14.21 -20.04 -14.56
CA SER A 155 -14.06 -18.58 -14.77
C SER A 155 -15.11 -17.73 -14.00
N SER A 156 -16.17 -18.36 -13.46
CA SER A 156 -17.19 -17.70 -12.64
C SER A 156 -16.79 -17.52 -11.18
N VAL A 157 -15.68 -18.12 -10.76
CA VAL A 157 -15.18 -18.02 -9.40
C VAL A 157 -14.09 -16.95 -9.33
N TYR A 158 -14.22 -16.04 -8.37
CA TYR A 158 -13.26 -14.96 -8.12
C TYR A 158 -12.74 -15.02 -6.69
N ILE A 159 -11.42 -14.92 -6.55
CA ILE A 159 -10.79 -14.78 -5.24
C ILE A 159 -10.46 -13.31 -5.08
N GLN A 160 -11.19 -12.63 -4.18
CA GLN A 160 -11.08 -11.20 -3.98
C GLN A 160 -9.67 -10.79 -3.55
N TYR A 161 -9.25 -9.64 -4.04
CA TYR A 161 -7.96 -9.06 -3.64
C TYR A 161 -7.90 -8.88 -2.12
N GLY A 162 -6.97 -9.55 -1.48
CA GLY A 162 -6.81 -9.55 -0.03
C GLY A 162 -5.35 -9.64 0.36
N THR A 163 -4.93 -8.75 1.26
CA THR A 163 -3.58 -8.69 1.84
C THR A 163 -3.64 -8.38 3.34
N GLY A 164 -4.74 -8.70 3.97
CA GLY A 164 -4.90 -8.60 5.43
C GLY A 164 -4.10 -9.67 6.18
N ASP A 165 -3.78 -10.77 5.49
CA ASP A 165 -2.83 -11.78 5.91
C ASP A 165 -1.72 -11.90 4.87
N CYS A 166 -0.48 -11.87 5.30
CA CYS A 166 0.71 -11.83 4.45
C CYS A 166 1.79 -12.82 4.94
N GLY A 167 1.38 -13.95 5.51
CA GLY A 167 2.26 -15.06 5.85
C GLY A 167 2.61 -15.92 4.63
N ALA A 168 3.35 -16.99 4.86
CA ALA A 168 3.68 -17.97 3.82
C ALA A 168 2.50 -18.90 3.49
N ILE A 169 1.59 -19.12 4.43
CA ILE A 169 0.38 -19.93 4.23
C ILE A 169 -0.84 -19.05 4.49
N THR A 170 -1.39 -18.48 3.42
CA THR A 170 -2.55 -17.59 3.50
C THR A 170 -3.83 -18.26 3.00
N GLY A 171 -4.98 -17.76 3.44
CA GLY A 171 -6.27 -18.19 2.93
C GLY A 171 -6.41 -18.00 1.42
N VAL A 172 -5.87 -16.89 0.89
CA VAL A 172 -5.85 -16.60 -0.55
C VAL A 172 -5.03 -17.65 -1.32
N ALA A 173 -3.85 -18.03 -0.81
CA ALA A 173 -3.04 -19.09 -1.43
C ALA A 173 -3.77 -20.45 -1.36
N GLY A 174 -4.40 -20.76 -0.24
CA GLY A 174 -5.23 -21.96 -0.08
C GLY A 174 -6.40 -22.01 -1.06
N ALA A 175 -7.16 -20.91 -1.21
CA ALA A 175 -8.26 -20.82 -2.17
C ALA A 175 -7.78 -20.96 -3.61
N ARG A 176 -6.64 -20.34 -3.98
CA ARG A 176 -6.00 -20.51 -5.29
C ARG A 176 -5.63 -21.96 -5.56
N ARG A 177 -5.04 -22.63 -4.55
CA ARG A 177 -4.69 -24.05 -4.64
C ARG A 177 -5.92 -24.92 -4.85
N LEU A 178 -6.99 -24.71 -4.09
CA LEU A 178 -8.26 -25.43 -4.25
C LEU A 178 -8.82 -25.24 -5.65
N MET A 179 -8.94 -24.00 -6.09
CA MET A 179 -9.55 -23.70 -7.39
C MET A 179 -8.71 -24.22 -8.56
N ASN A 180 -7.37 -24.18 -8.47
CA ASN A 180 -6.50 -24.75 -9.50
C ASN A 180 -6.67 -26.29 -9.64
N LEU A 181 -7.00 -26.99 -8.56
CA LEU A 181 -7.36 -28.40 -8.59
C LEU A 181 -8.75 -28.67 -9.18
N LEU A 182 -9.63 -27.68 -9.16
CA LEU A 182 -11.00 -27.70 -9.68
C LEU A 182 -11.15 -27.08 -11.08
N GLY A 183 -10.04 -26.82 -11.78
CA GLY A 183 -10.05 -26.29 -13.14
C GLY A 183 -9.64 -24.81 -13.25
N GLY A 184 -9.51 -24.08 -12.15
CA GLY A 184 -9.05 -22.70 -12.11
C GLY A 184 -10.07 -21.70 -11.56
N TYR A 185 -9.78 -20.43 -11.74
CA TYR A 185 -10.59 -19.29 -11.31
C TYR A 185 -10.26 -18.06 -12.16
N LEU A 186 -11.15 -17.06 -12.21
CA LEU A 186 -10.88 -15.80 -12.90
C LEU A 186 -9.72 -15.08 -12.20
N GLY A 187 -8.61 -14.94 -12.92
CA GLY A 187 -7.43 -14.26 -12.43
C GLY A 187 -7.55 -12.73 -12.47
N TYR A 188 -6.67 -12.04 -11.76
CA TYR A 188 -6.52 -10.60 -11.88
C TYR A 188 -5.04 -10.21 -11.97
N TYR A 189 -4.77 -8.98 -12.40
CA TYR A 189 -3.47 -8.37 -12.39
C TYR A 189 -3.52 -6.96 -11.79
N ASN A 190 -2.36 -6.36 -11.54
CA ASN A 190 -2.19 -5.11 -10.82
C ASN A 190 -2.59 -5.19 -9.32
N SER A 191 -2.72 -4.05 -8.70
CA SER A 191 -3.16 -3.88 -7.31
C SER A 191 -3.90 -2.56 -7.13
N TYR A 192 -4.67 -2.44 -6.07
CA TYR A 192 -5.26 -1.15 -5.67
C TYR A 192 -4.20 -0.10 -5.32
N SER A 193 -3.00 -0.54 -4.95
CA SER A 193 -1.96 0.34 -4.43
C SER A 193 -1.09 0.98 -5.50
N SER A 194 -0.70 0.23 -6.54
CA SER A 194 0.42 0.61 -7.41
C SER A 194 0.19 0.27 -8.89
N ALA A 195 -1.07 0.27 -9.35
CA ALA A 195 -1.41 -0.16 -10.71
C ALA A 195 -0.69 0.68 -11.78
N CYS A 196 -0.81 2.00 -11.73
CA CYS A 196 -0.17 2.85 -12.74
C CYS A 196 1.35 2.70 -12.74
N LEU A 197 1.94 2.63 -11.56
CA LEU A 197 3.38 2.51 -11.43
C LEU A 197 3.92 1.18 -11.96
N ARG A 198 3.27 0.06 -11.58
CA ARG A 198 3.69 -1.29 -12.01
C ARG A 198 3.46 -1.54 -13.49
N TYR A 199 2.36 -1.00 -14.03
CA TYR A 199 1.98 -1.24 -15.41
C TYR A 199 2.68 -0.30 -16.39
N THR A 200 3.01 0.93 -15.97
CA THR A 200 3.53 1.98 -16.84
C THR A 200 5.05 1.98 -16.95
N ALA A 201 5.78 1.76 -15.84
CA ALA A 201 7.23 1.78 -15.86
C ALA A 201 7.85 0.81 -16.90
N PRO A 202 7.29 -0.40 -17.15
CA PRO A 202 7.78 -1.29 -18.20
C PRO A 202 7.78 -0.71 -19.60
N PHE A 203 6.87 0.21 -19.93
CA PHE A 203 6.86 0.88 -21.26
C PHE A 203 7.98 1.93 -21.42
N VAL A 204 8.67 2.25 -20.34
CA VAL A 204 9.79 3.19 -20.35
C VAL A 204 11.13 2.47 -20.16
N THR A 205 11.22 1.57 -19.20
CA THR A 205 12.46 0.90 -18.78
C THR A 205 12.45 -0.63 -18.97
N GLY A 206 11.39 -1.18 -19.58
CA GLY A 206 11.25 -2.62 -19.81
C GLY A 206 10.77 -3.41 -18.58
N TYR A 207 11.04 -2.93 -17.39
CA TYR A 207 10.54 -3.44 -16.12
C TYR A 207 10.62 -2.36 -15.04
N ARG A 208 9.86 -2.53 -13.97
CA ARG A 208 9.96 -1.65 -12.82
C ARG A 208 11.10 -2.09 -11.92
N ASP A 209 12.00 -1.20 -11.59
CA ASP A 209 13.02 -1.38 -10.58
C ASP A 209 13.20 -0.13 -9.72
N THR A 210 13.71 -0.31 -8.50
CA THR A 210 13.99 0.78 -7.57
C THR A 210 15.24 0.48 -6.77
N SER A 211 16.08 1.48 -6.52
CA SER A 211 17.24 1.35 -5.67
C SER A 211 16.85 1.12 -4.21
N SER A 212 17.69 0.44 -3.44
CA SER A 212 17.46 0.25 -2.01
C SER A 212 17.65 1.56 -1.23
N TYR A 213 17.03 1.66 -0.04
CA TYR A 213 17.13 2.87 0.79
C TYR A 213 18.55 3.15 1.28
N GLN A 214 19.42 2.15 1.36
CA GLN A 214 20.83 2.32 1.69
C GLN A 214 21.54 3.27 0.72
N THR A 215 21.08 3.35 -0.53
CA THR A 215 21.66 4.26 -1.54
C THR A 215 21.44 5.73 -1.19
N LEU A 216 20.40 6.07 -0.41
CA LEU A 216 20.10 7.44 0.00
C LEU A 216 21.24 8.11 0.79
N LEU A 217 22.07 7.31 1.47
CA LEU A 217 23.25 7.81 2.20
C LEU A 217 24.27 8.49 1.27
N HIS A 218 24.19 8.28 -0.02
CA HIS A 218 25.06 8.86 -1.04
C HIS A 218 24.40 10.00 -1.83
N SER A 219 23.14 10.31 -1.58
CA SER A 219 22.41 11.35 -2.28
C SER A 219 22.86 12.76 -1.84
N LYS A 220 22.88 13.70 -2.78
CA LYS A 220 23.04 15.14 -2.48
C LYS A 220 21.69 15.82 -2.37
N LEU A 221 20.74 15.39 -3.19
CA LEU A 221 19.36 15.85 -3.18
C LEU A 221 18.42 14.63 -3.19
N ILE A 222 17.40 14.67 -2.34
CA ILE A 222 16.32 13.68 -2.30
C ILE A 222 15.01 14.44 -2.49
N VAL A 223 14.30 14.16 -3.58
CA VAL A 223 12.98 14.71 -3.85
C VAL A 223 11.93 13.63 -3.54
N LEU A 224 11.07 13.89 -2.56
CA LEU A 224 9.96 13.00 -2.16
C LEU A 224 8.66 13.53 -2.75
N ASN A 225 8.18 12.92 -3.81
CA ASN A 225 6.91 13.31 -4.46
C ASN A 225 5.78 12.38 -4.00
N GLY A 226 4.89 12.87 -3.14
CA GLY A 226 3.81 12.08 -2.56
C GLY A 226 4.30 10.83 -1.82
N PHE A 227 5.53 10.84 -1.32
CA PHE A 227 6.17 9.75 -0.59
C PHE A 227 6.27 10.11 0.91
N ASN A 228 5.51 9.41 1.75
CA ASN A 228 5.33 9.75 3.16
C ASN A 228 5.53 8.51 4.06
N PRO A 229 6.77 8.04 4.23
CA PRO A 229 7.06 6.83 5.00
C PRO A 229 6.82 6.96 6.51
N ALA A 230 6.71 8.16 7.07
CA ALA A 230 6.40 8.35 8.48
C ALA A 230 4.94 7.96 8.82
N GLU A 231 4.02 8.06 7.85
CA GLU A 231 2.63 7.61 7.98
C GLU A 231 2.39 6.30 7.25
N THR A 232 2.84 6.22 5.99
CA THR A 232 2.76 5.03 5.14
C THR A 232 4.02 4.20 5.34
N VAL A 233 4.08 3.47 6.42
CA VAL A 233 5.24 2.64 6.75
C VAL A 233 5.32 1.47 5.77
N PHE A 234 6.23 1.58 4.82
CA PHE A 234 6.66 0.47 3.96
C PHE A 234 7.98 -0.04 4.48
N GLU A 235 8.02 -1.18 5.15
CA GLU A 235 9.18 -1.73 5.81
C GLU A 235 9.56 -1.06 7.17
N THR A 236 10.65 -1.54 7.76
CA THR A 236 11.03 -1.15 9.12
C THR A 236 11.95 0.07 9.18
N ASN A 237 12.71 0.38 8.15
CA ASN A 237 13.85 1.29 8.20
C ASN A 237 13.85 2.46 7.20
N SER A 238 12.75 2.70 6.45
CA SER A 238 12.69 3.83 5.51
C SER A 238 12.98 5.18 6.17
N ASN A 239 12.39 5.45 7.34
CA ASN A 239 12.64 6.68 8.09
C ASN A 239 14.07 6.75 8.66
N TYR A 240 14.66 5.61 9.03
CA TYR A 240 16.05 5.54 9.49
C TYR A 240 17.02 6.01 8.40
N TYR A 241 16.87 5.49 7.17
CA TYR A 241 17.74 5.88 6.07
C TYR A 241 17.53 7.32 5.62
N LEU A 242 16.31 7.88 5.70
CA LEU A 242 16.08 9.32 5.47
C LEU A 242 16.77 10.18 6.53
N ALA A 243 16.70 9.80 7.81
CA ALA A 243 17.41 10.50 8.88
C ALA A 243 18.92 10.48 8.66
N LYS A 244 19.47 9.30 8.35
CA LYS A 244 20.90 9.12 8.07
C LYS A 244 21.37 9.87 6.83
N ALA A 245 20.57 9.89 5.75
CA ALA A 245 20.87 10.67 4.56
C ALA A 245 20.95 12.18 4.87
N ARG A 246 20.03 12.70 5.70
CA ARG A 246 20.05 14.10 6.15
C ARG A 246 21.27 14.39 7.03
N GLU A 247 21.60 13.49 7.96
CA GLU A 247 22.83 13.57 8.78
C GLU A 247 24.09 13.59 7.90
N ALA A 248 24.09 12.87 6.78
CA ALA A 248 25.16 12.87 5.78
C ALA A 248 25.18 14.11 4.87
N GLY A 249 24.25 15.06 5.05
CA GLY A 249 24.19 16.32 4.34
C GLY A 249 23.33 16.32 3.07
N ALA A 250 22.49 15.30 2.84
CA ALA A 250 21.52 15.33 1.76
C ALA A 250 20.44 16.38 2.03
N ARG A 251 20.14 17.23 1.04
CA ARG A 251 18.98 18.12 1.05
C ARG A 251 17.73 17.32 0.70
N ILE A 252 16.62 17.55 1.41
CA ILE A 252 15.35 16.84 1.22
C ILE A 252 14.25 17.84 0.86
N VAL A 253 13.66 17.68 -0.35
CA VAL A 253 12.50 18.44 -0.82
C VAL A 253 11.29 17.52 -0.84
N VAL A 254 10.18 17.93 -0.24
CA VAL A 254 8.94 17.17 -0.21
C VAL A 254 7.86 17.88 -1.03
N ILE A 255 7.32 17.18 -2.02
CA ILE A 255 6.22 17.64 -2.89
C ILE A 255 4.98 16.85 -2.48
N ASP A 256 4.05 17.49 -1.77
CA ASP A 256 2.79 16.88 -1.30
C ASP A 256 1.78 18.00 -0.99
N PRO A 257 0.48 17.86 -1.27
CA PRO A 257 -0.52 18.86 -0.91
C PRO A 257 -0.65 19.09 0.60
N ARG A 258 -0.09 18.19 1.41
CA ARG A 258 -0.06 18.27 2.87
C ARG A 258 1.38 18.42 3.38
N LEU A 259 1.57 19.22 4.44
CA LEU A 259 2.76 19.13 5.28
C LEU A 259 2.63 17.83 6.10
N THR A 260 3.06 16.71 5.51
CA THR A 260 2.97 15.37 6.09
C THR A 260 3.92 15.22 7.28
N GLU A 261 3.80 14.10 8.02
CA GLU A 261 4.76 13.79 9.10
C GLU A 261 6.19 13.64 8.56
N THR A 262 6.35 13.08 7.35
CA THR A 262 7.67 13.01 6.68
C THR A 262 8.19 14.40 6.33
N ALA A 263 7.33 15.27 5.77
CA ALA A 263 7.71 16.64 5.45
C ALA A 263 8.09 17.44 6.72
N ALA A 264 7.26 17.36 7.75
CA ALA A 264 7.51 18.05 9.02
C ALA A 264 8.79 17.58 9.75
N THR A 265 9.22 16.33 9.52
CA THR A 265 10.39 15.74 10.18
C THR A 265 11.67 15.91 9.39
N PHE A 266 11.63 15.72 8.07
CA PHE A 266 12.83 15.56 7.25
C PHE A 266 13.03 16.67 6.21
N ALA A 267 11.96 17.37 5.77
CA ALA A 267 12.08 18.30 4.67
C ALA A 267 12.86 19.57 5.03
N ASP A 268 13.75 19.97 4.16
CA ASP A 268 14.34 21.32 4.13
C ASP A 268 13.41 22.29 3.40
N GLU A 269 12.59 21.76 2.47
CA GLU A 269 11.57 22.52 1.73
C GLU A 269 10.33 21.66 1.47
N TRP A 270 9.16 22.26 1.64
CA TRP A 270 7.86 21.65 1.32
C TRP A 270 7.16 22.44 0.23
N LEU A 271 6.79 21.75 -0.84
CA LEU A 271 6.08 22.29 -1.99
C LEU A 271 4.64 21.76 -2.04
N PRO A 272 3.65 22.59 -1.70
CA PRO A 272 2.24 22.20 -1.65
C PRO A 272 1.60 22.12 -3.04
N LEU A 273 1.87 21.06 -3.77
CA LEU A 273 1.35 20.82 -5.12
C LEU A 273 -0.17 20.65 -5.12
N LYS A 274 -0.89 21.15 -6.15
CA LYS A 274 -2.28 20.74 -6.40
C LYS A 274 -2.33 19.26 -6.79
N PRO A 275 -3.20 18.43 -6.19
CA PRO A 275 -3.38 17.04 -6.60
C PRO A 275 -3.60 16.91 -8.11
N THR A 276 -3.10 15.85 -8.73
CA THR A 276 -3.21 15.52 -10.17
C THR A 276 -2.29 16.30 -11.12
N THR A 277 -1.44 17.19 -10.61
CA THR A 277 -0.63 18.09 -11.46
C THR A 277 0.87 17.78 -11.47
N ASP A 278 1.27 16.65 -10.91
CA ASP A 278 2.67 16.23 -10.80
C ASP A 278 3.39 16.18 -12.16
N ALA A 279 2.72 15.70 -13.20
CA ALA A 279 3.28 15.65 -14.54
C ALA A 279 3.59 17.05 -15.09
N ALA A 280 2.73 18.05 -14.82
CA ALA A 280 2.97 19.44 -15.25
C ALA A 280 4.21 20.01 -14.57
N LEU A 281 4.42 19.73 -13.29
CA LEU A 281 5.62 20.16 -12.55
C LEU A 281 6.88 19.58 -13.18
N PHE A 282 6.93 18.26 -13.39
CA PHE A 282 8.13 17.60 -13.95
C PHE A 282 8.40 18.00 -15.38
N ILE A 283 7.38 18.23 -16.19
CA ILE A 283 7.51 18.72 -17.57
C ILE A 283 8.04 20.15 -17.60
N ALA A 284 7.60 21.03 -16.69
CA ALA A 284 8.15 22.38 -16.58
C ALA A 284 9.59 22.40 -16.06
N MET A 285 9.94 21.50 -15.15
CA MET A 285 11.35 21.30 -14.76
C MET A 285 12.17 20.83 -15.97
N ALA A 286 11.64 19.91 -16.79
CA ALA A 286 12.30 19.49 -18.01
C ALA A 286 12.51 20.64 -18.99
N HIS A 287 11.55 21.57 -19.12
CA HIS A 287 11.72 22.77 -19.92
C HIS A 287 12.93 23.60 -19.46
N VAL A 288 13.07 23.87 -18.17
CA VAL A 288 14.21 24.61 -17.62
C VAL A 288 15.53 23.89 -17.92
N ILE A 289 15.59 22.58 -17.70
CA ILE A 289 16.78 21.75 -17.94
C ILE A 289 17.18 21.80 -19.43
N ILE A 290 16.22 21.80 -20.35
CA ILE A 290 16.48 21.95 -21.78
C ILE A 290 16.95 23.37 -22.12
N ALA A 291 16.20 24.38 -21.66
CA ALA A 291 16.43 25.79 -22.04
C ALA A 291 17.77 26.32 -21.48
N GLU A 292 18.20 25.85 -20.33
CA GLU A 292 19.45 26.25 -19.67
C GLU A 292 20.61 25.30 -19.97
N ASN A 293 20.43 24.35 -20.89
CA ASN A 293 21.44 23.35 -21.29
C ASN A 293 22.04 22.55 -20.11
N LEU A 294 21.19 22.13 -19.15
CA LEU A 294 21.57 21.34 -17.98
C LEU A 294 21.40 19.83 -18.20
N LEU A 295 21.21 19.41 -19.47
CA LEU A 295 21.03 18.01 -19.88
C LEU A 295 22.32 17.20 -19.74
N ASP A 296 22.18 15.96 -19.33
CA ASP A 296 23.21 14.93 -19.54
C ASP A 296 23.04 14.34 -20.96
N ARG A 297 23.63 15.00 -21.97
CA ARG A 297 23.56 14.58 -23.38
C ARG A 297 24.15 13.19 -23.58
N THR A 298 25.26 12.89 -22.91
CA THR A 298 25.93 11.60 -23.02
C THR A 298 25.00 10.47 -22.58
N PHE A 299 24.28 10.67 -21.49
CA PHE A 299 23.30 9.70 -21.02
C PHE A 299 22.14 9.53 -22.01
N LEU A 300 21.55 10.63 -22.46
CA LEU A 300 20.42 10.61 -23.38
C LEU A 300 20.76 9.92 -24.70
N ASP A 301 21.87 10.28 -25.33
CA ASP A 301 22.29 9.74 -26.62
C ASP A 301 22.62 8.25 -26.55
N ARG A 302 23.24 7.82 -25.45
CA ARG A 302 23.67 6.44 -25.30
C ARG A 302 22.51 5.51 -24.90
N TYR A 303 21.69 5.92 -23.94
CA TYR A 303 20.73 5.01 -23.29
C TYR A 303 19.27 5.25 -23.63
N CYS A 304 18.91 6.37 -24.25
CA CYS A 304 17.51 6.72 -24.48
C CYS A 304 17.14 6.80 -25.95
N ILE A 305 15.84 6.63 -26.24
CA ILE A 305 15.22 6.99 -27.51
C ILE A 305 14.00 7.90 -27.27
N GLY A 306 13.67 8.75 -28.26
CA GLY A 306 12.46 9.57 -28.23
C GLY A 306 12.57 10.84 -27.40
N PHE A 307 13.78 11.21 -26.95
CA PHE A 307 14.00 12.49 -26.29
C PHE A 307 13.91 13.66 -27.28
N ASP A 308 14.59 13.56 -28.41
CA ASP A 308 14.60 14.56 -29.50
C ASP A 308 14.35 13.88 -30.85
N GLU A 309 14.20 14.70 -31.91
CA GLU A 309 13.84 14.21 -33.25
C GLU A 309 14.93 13.33 -33.87
N GLN A 310 16.20 13.50 -33.45
CA GLN A 310 17.32 12.70 -33.97
C GLN A 310 17.30 11.25 -33.48
N HIS A 311 16.65 11.02 -32.37
CA HIS A 311 16.60 9.71 -31.71
C HIS A 311 15.19 9.14 -31.65
N MET A 312 14.35 9.45 -32.63
CA MET A 312 12.98 8.92 -32.72
C MET A 312 12.96 7.50 -33.30
N PRO A 313 12.01 6.63 -32.89
CA PRO A 313 11.75 5.39 -33.60
C PRO A 313 11.35 5.63 -35.08
N SER A 314 11.75 4.72 -35.94
CA SER A 314 11.37 4.80 -37.36
C SER A 314 9.84 4.78 -37.57
N GLY A 315 9.36 5.52 -38.53
CA GLY A 315 7.93 5.59 -38.91
C GLY A 315 7.08 6.48 -38.00
N VAL A 316 7.70 7.25 -37.11
CA VAL A 316 7.01 8.27 -36.29
C VAL A 316 7.16 9.63 -36.98
N PRO A 317 6.07 10.41 -37.16
CA PRO A 317 6.15 11.76 -37.76
C PRO A 317 7.03 12.69 -36.90
N GLU A 318 7.64 13.67 -37.56
CA GLU A 318 8.38 14.76 -36.91
C GLU A 318 7.49 15.54 -35.93
N GLY A 319 8.09 16.06 -34.86
CA GLY A 319 7.39 16.82 -33.83
C GLY A 319 6.85 15.97 -32.69
N GLN A 320 6.98 14.64 -32.71
CA GLN A 320 6.45 13.75 -31.69
C GLN A 320 7.42 13.49 -30.53
N SER A 321 8.66 14.01 -30.59
CA SER A 321 9.64 13.82 -29.49
C SER A 321 9.23 14.53 -28.21
N PHE A 322 9.79 14.10 -27.09
CA PHE A 322 9.54 14.73 -25.79
C PHE A 322 10.02 16.19 -25.77
N LYS A 323 11.20 16.46 -26.34
CA LYS A 323 11.74 17.82 -26.47
C LYS A 323 10.81 18.73 -27.29
N SER A 324 10.27 18.25 -28.39
CA SER A 324 9.31 19.01 -29.24
C SER A 324 8.03 19.34 -28.47
N TYR A 325 7.50 18.42 -27.69
CA TYR A 325 6.35 18.66 -26.82
C TYR A 325 6.67 19.70 -25.73
N VAL A 326 7.80 19.55 -25.03
CA VAL A 326 8.20 20.45 -23.93
C VAL A 326 8.41 21.87 -24.42
N LEU A 327 9.05 22.03 -25.58
CA LEU A 327 9.31 23.34 -26.19
C LEU A 327 8.10 23.94 -26.94
N GLY A 328 7.01 23.19 -27.07
CA GLY A 328 5.78 23.65 -27.70
C GLY A 328 5.84 23.75 -29.20
N PHE A 329 6.69 23.00 -29.89
CA PHE A 329 6.85 23.10 -31.36
C PHE A 329 5.61 22.70 -32.11
N VAL A 330 4.78 21.80 -31.58
CA VAL A 330 3.57 21.33 -32.25
C VAL A 330 2.33 22.09 -31.78
N ASP A 331 2.16 22.27 -30.48
CA ASP A 331 0.97 22.91 -29.89
C ASP A 331 1.15 24.41 -29.59
N GLN A 332 2.28 24.99 -29.99
CA GLN A 332 2.66 26.40 -29.80
C GLN A 332 2.57 26.86 -28.35
N THR A 333 2.70 25.92 -27.39
CA THR A 333 2.62 26.18 -25.98
C THR A 333 3.87 25.63 -25.29
N PRO A 334 4.95 26.40 -25.12
CA PRO A 334 6.12 25.97 -24.34
C PRO A 334 5.72 25.68 -22.89
N LYS A 335 6.16 24.57 -22.37
CA LYS A 335 5.80 24.10 -21.04
C LYS A 335 6.71 24.71 -19.98
N THR A 336 6.77 26.06 -19.97
CA THR A 336 7.62 26.85 -19.05
C THR A 336 7.17 26.73 -17.59
N PRO A 337 8.00 27.17 -16.61
CA PRO A 337 7.54 27.35 -15.24
C PRO A 337 6.31 28.25 -15.11
N GLU A 338 6.18 29.30 -15.94
CA GLU A 338 5.03 30.21 -15.97
C GLU A 338 3.76 29.49 -16.47
N TRP A 339 3.88 28.57 -17.43
CA TRP A 339 2.78 27.71 -17.84
C TRP A 339 2.34 26.77 -16.70
N ALA A 340 3.30 26.18 -15.96
CA ALA A 340 2.99 25.22 -14.89
C ALA A 340 2.49 25.89 -13.60
N ALA A 341 2.87 27.11 -13.30
CA ALA A 341 2.55 27.75 -12.02
C ALA A 341 1.04 27.83 -11.73
N PRO A 342 0.15 28.27 -12.63
CA PRO A 342 -1.28 28.27 -12.40
C PRO A 342 -1.87 26.84 -12.30
N ILE A 343 -1.30 25.86 -13.00
CA ILE A 343 -1.70 24.46 -12.97
C ILE A 343 -1.37 23.84 -11.63
N THR A 344 -0.11 23.93 -11.22
CA THR A 344 0.44 23.25 -10.03
C THR A 344 0.17 23.99 -8.74
N GLY A 345 0.02 25.32 -8.82
CA GLY A 345 -0.05 26.20 -7.67
C GLY A 345 1.30 26.42 -6.97
N ILE A 346 2.39 26.06 -7.62
CA ILE A 346 3.77 26.36 -7.21
C ILE A 346 4.26 27.50 -8.10
N ASP A 347 4.86 28.55 -7.51
CA ASP A 347 5.33 29.70 -8.29
C ASP A 347 6.46 29.33 -9.26
N ALA A 348 6.54 30.07 -10.37
CA ALA A 348 7.48 29.79 -11.45
C ALA A 348 8.95 29.88 -11.03
N HIS A 349 9.27 30.75 -10.08
CA HIS A 349 10.63 30.89 -9.56
C HIS A 349 11.06 29.63 -8.77
N THR A 350 10.18 29.12 -7.92
CA THR A 350 10.39 27.87 -7.17
C THR A 350 10.57 26.67 -8.12
N ILE A 351 9.72 26.56 -9.15
CA ILE A 351 9.86 25.48 -10.17
C ILE A 351 11.23 25.57 -10.85
N ARG A 352 11.66 26.77 -11.23
CA ARG A 352 12.95 26.99 -11.89
C ARG A 352 14.13 26.63 -10.98
N ASN A 353 14.07 27.03 -9.74
CA ASN A 353 15.12 26.72 -8.77
C ASN A 353 15.22 25.23 -8.49
N LEU A 354 14.09 24.54 -8.29
CA LEU A 354 14.07 23.08 -8.10
C LEU A 354 14.62 22.36 -9.33
N ALA A 355 14.30 22.83 -10.56
CA ALA A 355 14.82 22.22 -11.78
C ALA A 355 16.34 22.35 -11.89
N ARG A 356 16.89 23.53 -11.60
CA ARG A 356 18.34 23.77 -11.59
C ARG A 356 19.03 22.94 -10.51
N GLU A 357 18.48 22.92 -9.31
CA GLU A 357 19.01 22.14 -8.20
C GLU A 357 19.02 20.64 -8.53
N TYR A 358 17.91 20.11 -9.06
CA TYR A 358 17.80 18.69 -9.44
C TYR A 358 18.79 18.31 -10.55
N ALA A 359 19.05 19.19 -11.49
CA ALA A 359 19.98 18.95 -12.58
C ALA A 359 21.46 19.02 -12.16
N THR A 360 21.79 19.83 -11.14
CA THR A 360 23.16 20.08 -10.71
C THR A 360 23.59 19.31 -9.47
N ALA A 361 22.65 18.95 -8.59
CA ALA A 361 22.92 18.07 -7.46
C ALA A 361 23.14 16.65 -7.97
N LYS A 362 24.37 16.16 -7.88
CA LYS A 362 24.74 14.82 -8.36
C LYS A 362 25.42 14.04 -7.24
N PRO A 363 24.87 12.91 -6.87
CA PRO A 363 23.61 12.28 -7.37
C PRO A 363 22.34 12.88 -6.73
N ALA A 364 21.25 12.92 -7.53
CA ALA A 364 19.91 13.29 -7.09
C ALA A 364 18.94 12.10 -7.19
N GLN A 365 18.20 11.85 -6.13
CA GLN A 365 17.18 10.79 -6.06
C GLN A 365 15.78 11.38 -6.10
N LEU A 366 14.94 10.90 -7.01
CA LEU A 366 13.50 11.16 -7.03
C LEU A 366 12.75 9.93 -6.53
N LEU A 367 12.04 10.04 -5.41
CA LEU A 367 11.15 9.00 -4.89
C LEU A 367 9.69 9.42 -5.09
N GLN A 368 9.02 8.78 -6.03
CA GLN A 368 7.58 8.94 -6.23
C GLN A 368 6.82 7.92 -5.39
N GLY A 369 6.02 8.41 -4.44
CA GLY A 369 5.16 7.58 -3.61
C GLY A 369 3.98 6.98 -4.37
N LEU A 370 3.11 6.30 -3.64
CA LEU A 370 1.89 5.73 -4.21
C LEU A 370 0.79 6.78 -4.45
N GLY A 371 0.91 7.99 -3.90
CA GLY A 371 -0.05 9.08 -4.06
C GLY A 371 -0.22 9.51 -5.53
N PRO A 372 0.83 10.05 -6.16
CA PRO A 372 0.77 10.63 -7.52
C PRO A 372 0.26 9.68 -8.60
N GLN A 373 0.53 8.39 -8.48
CA GLN A 373 0.10 7.38 -9.44
C GLN A 373 -1.35 6.91 -9.22
N ARG A 374 -2.01 7.26 -8.10
CA ARG A 374 -3.43 6.99 -7.83
C ARG A 374 -4.32 8.17 -8.21
N HIS A 375 -3.88 8.97 -9.17
CA HIS A 375 -4.66 10.02 -9.79
C HIS A 375 -5.23 9.56 -11.13
N ALA A 376 -6.25 10.26 -11.63
CA ALA A 376 -6.60 10.20 -13.02
C ALA A 376 -5.37 10.49 -13.87
N CYS A 377 -5.09 9.71 -14.88
CA CYS A 377 -3.87 9.84 -15.70
C CYS A 377 -2.55 9.78 -14.90
N GLY A 378 -2.54 9.06 -13.73
CA GLY A 378 -1.36 8.89 -12.91
C GLY A 378 -0.15 8.27 -13.61
N GLU A 379 -0.39 7.57 -14.72
CA GLU A 379 0.63 7.04 -15.64
C GLU A 379 1.57 8.13 -16.15
N GLN A 380 1.05 9.33 -16.38
CA GLN A 380 1.85 10.44 -16.91
C GLN A 380 2.83 10.98 -15.87
N SER A 381 2.42 11.03 -14.61
CA SER A 381 3.30 11.40 -13.50
C SER A 381 4.47 10.42 -13.36
N VAL A 382 4.20 9.11 -13.47
CA VAL A 382 5.23 8.05 -13.40
C VAL A 382 6.25 8.23 -14.53
N ARG A 383 5.77 8.37 -15.77
CA ARG A 383 6.63 8.53 -16.97
C ARG A 383 7.47 9.79 -16.90
N ALA A 384 6.85 10.92 -16.53
CA ALA A 384 7.55 12.20 -16.44
C ALA A 384 8.67 12.18 -15.38
N GLY A 385 8.45 11.51 -14.23
CA GLY A 385 9.48 11.34 -13.20
C GLY A 385 10.66 10.48 -13.66
N ILE A 386 10.42 9.38 -14.38
CA ILE A 386 11.50 8.56 -14.96
C ILE A 386 12.31 9.39 -15.97
N VAL A 387 11.63 10.10 -16.86
CA VAL A 387 12.28 10.93 -17.90
C VAL A 387 13.15 12.02 -17.27
N LEU A 388 12.68 12.67 -16.21
CA LEU A 388 13.45 13.69 -15.49
C LEU A 388 14.78 13.13 -14.93
N ALA A 389 14.75 11.92 -14.36
CA ALA A 389 15.95 11.25 -13.89
C ALA A 389 16.92 10.89 -15.03
N CYS A 390 16.39 10.51 -16.21
CA CYS A 390 17.19 10.24 -17.39
C CYS A 390 17.84 11.49 -17.95
N MET A 391 17.10 12.62 -18.04
CA MET A 391 17.61 13.89 -18.55
C MET A 391 18.83 14.42 -17.78
N THR A 392 18.95 14.05 -16.53
CA THR A 392 20.03 14.49 -15.64
C THR A 392 21.07 13.41 -15.36
N GLY A 393 21.01 12.24 -16.02
CA GLY A 393 21.97 11.15 -15.86
C GLY A 393 21.98 10.55 -14.46
N ASN A 394 20.88 10.65 -13.72
CA ASN A 394 20.79 10.10 -12.35
C ASN A 394 20.35 8.65 -12.29
N LEU A 395 19.81 8.06 -13.38
CA LEU A 395 19.37 6.66 -13.39
C LEU A 395 20.57 5.71 -13.44
N GLY A 396 20.54 4.66 -12.64
CA GLY A 396 21.63 3.68 -12.57
C GLY A 396 22.87 4.12 -11.77
N VAL A 397 22.74 5.17 -10.96
CA VAL A 397 23.82 5.78 -10.20
C VAL A 397 23.59 5.62 -8.69
N LEU A 398 24.67 5.29 -7.96
CA LEU A 398 24.60 5.17 -6.49
C LEU A 398 24.20 6.52 -5.86
N GLY A 399 23.12 6.54 -5.12
CA GLY A 399 22.55 7.74 -4.50
C GLY A 399 21.65 8.56 -5.43
N GLY A 400 21.53 8.17 -6.70
CA GLY A 400 20.66 8.81 -7.68
C GLY A 400 19.58 7.90 -8.20
N GLY A 401 18.73 8.43 -9.05
CA GLY A 401 17.76 7.67 -9.83
C GLY A 401 16.32 8.06 -9.63
N TRP A 402 15.47 7.22 -10.14
CA TRP A 402 14.03 7.23 -9.93
C TRP A 402 13.65 6.00 -9.09
N GLY A 403 12.83 6.22 -8.09
CA GLY A 403 12.24 5.14 -7.30
C GLY A 403 10.74 5.35 -7.20
N GLY A 404 9.98 4.28 -7.29
CA GLY A 404 8.53 4.40 -7.28
C GLY A 404 7.86 3.41 -6.33
N GLY A 405 6.88 3.92 -5.58
CA GLY A 405 5.95 3.14 -4.80
C GLY A 405 6.44 2.71 -3.45
N GLU A 406 6.84 1.46 -3.35
CA GLU A 406 7.16 0.83 -2.08
C GLU A 406 8.62 1.02 -1.65
N GLY A 407 9.41 1.84 -2.37
CA GLY A 407 10.84 2.04 -2.05
C GLY A 407 11.74 0.88 -2.45
N GLY A 408 12.85 0.72 -1.76
CA GLY A 408 13.95 -0.12 -2.16
C GLY A 408 13.62 -1.59 -2.42
N ARG A 409 14.29 -2.15 -3.42
CA ARG A 409 14.16 -3.55 -3.78
C ARG A 409 14.77 -4.44 -2.69
N VAL A 410 14.08 -5.50 -2.35
CA VAL A 410 14.64 -6.64 -1.62
C VAL A 410 14.85 -7.78 -2.59
N PHE A 411 16.06 -8.33 -2.61
CA PHE A 411 16.27 -9.63 -3.21
C PHE A 411 15.69 -10.66 -2.23
N GLY A 412 14.67 -11.38 -2.65
CA GLY A 412 14.08 -12.43 -1.83
C GLY A 412 15.15 -13.45 -1.39
N LEU A 413 14.98 -13.94 -0.17
CA LEU A 413 15.83 -15.01 0.39
C LEU A 413 15.43 -16.41 -0.12
N GLY A 414 14.67 -16.47 -1.21
CA GLY A 414 14.21 -17.74 -1.80
C GLY A 414 13.06 -18.40 -1.03
N VAL A 415 12.53 -17.75 -0.01
CA VAL A 415 11.38 -18.27 0.76
C VAL A 415 10.10 -18.09 -0.06
N GLY A 416 9.44 -19.20 -0.34
CA GLY A 416 8.19 -19.25 -1.10
C GLY A 416 6.95 -19.14 -0.22
N GLU A 417 5.81 -19.33 -0.87
CA GLU A 417 4.50 -19.44 -0.24
C GLU A 417 3.93 -20.85 -0.49
N LEU A 418 2.79 -21.16 0.10
CA LEU A 418 2.06 -22.41 -0.16
C LEU A 418 1.91 -22.64 -1.68
N PRO A 419 2.41 -23.77 -2.22
CA PRO A 419 2.30 -24.05 -3.66
C PRO A 419 0.85 -24.11 -4.13
N THR A 420 0.48 -23.26 -5.08
CA THR A 420 -0.90 -23.14 -5.54
C THR A 420 -1.21 -23.97 -6.79
N GLY A 421 -0.20 -24.47 -7.51
CA GLY A 421 -0.39 -25.12 -8.80
C GLY A 421 -0.67 -24.13 -9.95
N THR A 422 -1.11 -24.65 -11.09
CA THR A 422 -1.34 -23.85 -12.31
C THR A 422 -2.82 -23.55 -12.47
N ASN A 423 -3.15 -22.29 -12.69
CA ASN A 423 -4.52 -21.87 -13.00
C ASN A 423 -4.91 -22.28 -14.42
N GLY A 424 -5.98 -23.07 -14.54
CA GLY A 424 -6.54 -23.50 -15.83
C GLY A 424 -7.20 -22.36 -16.62
N VAL A 425 -7.75 -21.36 -15.93
CA VAL A 425 -8.36 -20.17 -16.53
C VAL A 425 -7.26 -19.18 -16.91
N LYS A 426 -7.15 -18.83 -18.18
CA LYS A 426 -6.15 -17.90 -18.70
C LYS A 426 -6.57 -16.44 -18.62
N ALA A 427 -7.88 -16.19 -18.70
CA ALA A 427 -8.45 -14.86 -18.64
C ALA A 427 -8.12 -14.17 -17.30
N LYS A 428 -7.77 -12.90 -17.39
CA LYS A 428 -7.48 -12.02 -16.24
C LYS A 428 -8.09 -10.66 -16.47
N ILE A 429 -8.54 -10.03 -15.38
CA ILE A 429 -9.06 -8.68 -15.35
C ILE A 429 -8.12 -7.74 -14.57
N PRO A 430 -8.15 -6.43 -14.81
CA PRO A 430 -7.62 -5.49 -13.84
C PRO A 430 -8.32 -5.67 -12.49
N VAL A 431 -7.55 -5.76 -11.41
CA VAL A 431 -8.11 -6.02 -10.07
C VAL A 431 -9.18 -5.01 -9.65
N PHE A 432 -9.13 -3.79 -10.18
CA PHE A 432 -10.08 -2.73 -9.86
C PHE A 432 -11.45 -2.90 -10.54
N LEU A 433 -11.53 -3.66 -11.64
CA LEU A 433 -12.75 -3.84 -12.45
C LEU A 433 -13.56 -5.10 -12.10
N TRP A 434 -13.37 -5.67 -10.91
CA TRP A 434 -14.10 -6.89 -10.53
C TRP A 434 -15.62 -6.68 -10.46
N THR A 435 -16.10 -5.49 -10.09
CA THR A 435 -17.54 -5.18 -10.09
C THR A 435 -18.13 -5.16 -11.51
N ASP A 436 -17.36 -4.71 -12.49
CA ASP A 436 -17.75 -4.79 -13.89
C ASP A 436 -17.78 -6.25 -14.38
N ALA A 437 -16.82 -7.07 -13.94
CA ALA A 437 -16.83 -8.52 -14.23
C ALA A 437 -17.98 -9.27 -13.57
N VAL A 438 -18.57 -8.75 -12.47
CA VAL A 438 -19.83 -9.25 -11.92
C VAL A 438 -21.01 -8.91 -12.81
N VAL A 439 -21.09 -7.66 -13.29
CA VAL A 439 -22.28 -7.14 -14.00
C VAL A 439 -22.25 -7.52 -15.48
N ARG A 440 -21.13 -7.37 -16.16
CA ARG A 440 -20.97 -7.49 -17.61
C ARG A 440 -19.71 -8.28 -18.03
N GLY A 441 -19.26 -9.22 -17.23
CA GLY A 441 -17.98 -9.92 -17.43
C GLY A 441 -17.81 -10.48 -18.83
N THR A 442 -18.83 -11.14 -19.39
CA THR A 442 -18.81 -11.71 -20.74
C THR A 442 -18.74 -10.66 -21.86
N GLU A 443 -19.02 -9.40 -21.56
CA GLU A 443 -18.95 -8.26 -22.51
C GLU A 443 -17.62 -7.51 -22.41
N MET A 444 -16.82 -7.79 -21.37
CA MET A 444 -15.53 -7.10 -21.18
C MET A 444 -14.51 -7.56 -22.22
N THR A 445 -13.77 -6.61 -22.76
CA THR A 445 -12.80 -6.79 -23.83
C THR A 445 -11.37 -6.38 -23.43
N ALA A 446 -10.45 -6.44 -24.37
CA ALA A 446 -9.10 -5.92 -24.20
C ALA A 446 -9.07 -4.41 -23.91
N GLU A 447 -10.08 -3.65 -24.36
CA GLU A 447 -10.22 -2.23 -24.04
C GLU A 447 -10.52 -2.00 -22.55
N ASP A 448 -11.23 -2.94 -21.90
CA ASP A 448 -11.41 -2.97 -20.45
C ASP A 448 -10.18 -3.57 -19.72
N GLY A 449 -9.11 -3.87 -20.43
CA GLY A 449 -7.91 -4.49 -19.88
C GLY A 449 -8.01 -5.99 -19.65
N VAL A 450 -8.96 -6.69 -20.26
CA VAL A 450 -9.01 -8.16 -20.20
C VAL A 450 -7.84 -8.75 -20.97
N THR A 451 -7.16 -9.69 -20.36
CA THR A 451 -6.02 -10.40 -20.96
C THR A 451 -6.20 -11.91 -20.87
N GLY A 452 -5.49 -12.68 -21.71
CA GLY A 452 -5.50 -14.14 -21.68
C GLY A 452 -6.74 -14.80 -22.29
N GLY A 453 -7.58 -14.03 -22.99
CA GLY A 453 -8.79 -14.46 -23.66
C GLY A 453 -10.08 -13.87 -23.06
N PRO A 454 -11.25 -14.11 -23.68
CA PRO A 454 -12.52 -13.57 -23.19
C PRO A 454 -12.95 -14.22 -21.86
N LEU A 455 -13.76 -13.50 -21.09
CA LEU A 455 -14.42 -14.07 -19.92
C LEU A 455 -15.60 -14.94 -20.41
N LEU A 456 -15.59 -16.21 -19.99
CA LEU A 456 -16.64 -17.17 -20.38
C LEU A 456 -17.88 -17.09 -19.48
N SER A 457 -17.80 -16.35 -18.38
CA SER A 457 -18.89 -16.13 -17.43
C SER A 457 -18.67 -14.84 -16.68
N ASN A 458 -19.76 -14.27 -16.18
CA ASN A 458 -19.70 -13.27 -15.11
C ASN A 458 -19.26 -13.92 -13.80
N ILE A 459 -18.75 -13.13 -12.85
CA ILE A 459 -18.43 -13.63 -11.51
C ILE A 459 -19.72 -14.02 -10.78
N LYS A 460 -19.80 -15.27 -10.32
CA LYS A 460 -20.94 -15.83 -9.60
C LYS A 460 -20.60 -16.27 -8.18
N PHE A 461 -19.34 -16.59 -7.92
CA PHE A 461 -18.85 -17.00 -6.61
C PHE A 461 -17.65 -16.16 -6.20
N ILE A 462 -17.64 -15.65 -4.96
CA ILE A 462 -16.53 -14.84 -4.43
C ILE A 462 -16.02 -15.45 -3.13
N PHE A 463 -14.71 -15.74 -3.11
CA PHE A 463 -13.95 -15.91 -1.86
C PHE A 463 -13.39 -14.56 -1.45
N ASN A 464 -13.73 -14.07 -0.25
CA ASN A 464 -13.19 -12.86 0.34
C ASN A 464 -12.46 -13.20 1.65
N LEU A 465 -11.16 -13.45 1.54
CA LEU A 465 -10.32 -13.98 2.62
C LEU A 465 -9.31 -12.92 3.05
N ALA A 466 -9.26 -12.63 4.35
CA ALA A 466 -8.41 -11.59 4.93
C ALA A 466 -8.49 -10.26 4.14
N SER A 467 -9.69 -9.87 3.75
CA SER A 467 -9.94 -8.74 2.87
C SER A 467 -11.19 -7.96 3.26
N ASN A 468 -11.08 -6.64 3.22
CA ASN A 468 -12.21 -5.73 3.32
C ASN A 468 -12.44 -4.98 1.98
N THR A 469 -11.93 -5.55 0.87
CA THR A 469 -12.00 -4.96 -0.47
C THR A 469 -13.39 -5.12 -1.10
N LEU A 470 -14.14 -6.13 -0.67
CA LEU A 470 -15.47 -6.39 -1.21
C LEU A 470 -16.40 -5.17 -1.12
N VAL A 471 -16.33 -4.43 0.00
CA VAL A 471 -17.12 -3.21 0.20
C VAL A 471 -16.22 -2.03 0.56
N ASN A 472 -15.52 -2.09 1.69
CA ASN A 472 -14.91 -0.92 2.33
C ASN A 472 -13.76 -0.28 1.54
N GLN A 473 -12.94 -1.10 0.88
CA GLN A 473 -11.76 -0.63 0.15
C GLN A 473 -11.99 -0.45 -1.35
N HIS A 474 -13.17 -0.81 -1.85
CA HIS A 474 -13.55 -0.54 -3.23
C HIS A 474 -14.19 0.85 -3.38
N ALA A 475 -14.04 1.45 -4.54
CA ALA A 475 -14.60 2.76 -4.85
C ALA A 475 -16.13 2.71 -5.02
N ASP A 476 -16.79 3.86 -4.90
CA ASP A 476 -18.25 4.01 -5.00
C ASP A 476 -19.00 2.89 -4.26
N ILE A 477 -18.87 2.93 -2.94
CA ILE A 477 -19.45 1.89 -2.07
C ILE A 477 -20.95 1.74 -2.33
N ASN A 478 -21.67 2.82 -2.63
CA ASN A 478 -23.11 2.75 -2.86
C ASN A 478 -23.46 1.96 -4.13
N ARG A 479 -22.68 2.10 -5.22
CA ARG A 479 -22.81 1.25 -6.42
C ARG A 479 -22.46 -0.20 -6.09
N THR A 480 -21.35 -0.43 -5.41
CA THR A 480 -20.87 -1.77 -5.02
C THR A 480 -21.92 -2.50 -4.16
N ILE A 481 -22.54 -1.83 -3.20
CA ILE A 481 -23.60 -2.41 -2.35
C ILE A 481 -24.79 -2.86 -3.19
N ARG A 482 -25.26 -2.04 -4.14
CA ARG A 482 -26.39 -2.43 -5.03
C ARG A 482 -26.06 -3.68 -5.83
N ILE A 483 -24.84 -3.78 -6.35
CA ILE A 483 -24.39 -4.98 -7.09
C ILE A 483 -24.37 -6.22 -6.18
N LEU A 484 -23.82 -6.12 -4.99
CA LEU A 484 -23.69 -7.27 -4.08
C LEU A 484 -25.03 -7.68 -3.43
N GLN A 485 -26.01 -6.79 -3.36
CA GLN A 485 -27.35 -7.11 -2.86
C GLN A 485 -28.19 -7.87 -3.86
N ASP A 486 -27.85 -7.84 -5.14
CA ASP A 486 -28.49 -8.65 -6.17
C ASP A 486 -27.88 -10.05 -6.19
N GLU A 487 -28.62 -11.01 -5.62
CA GLU A 487 -28.17 -12.40 -5.52
C GLU A 487 -28.19 -13.14 -6.88
N ASN A 488 -28.82 -12.56 -7.92
CA ASN A 488 -28.73 -13.10 -9.29
C ASN A 488 -27.38 -12.73 -9.93
N LEU A 489 -26.78 -11.62 -9.52
CA LEU A 489 -25.46 -11.22 -10.01
C LEU A 489 -24.35 -12.06 -9.35
N VAL A 490 -24.34 -12.17 -8.03
CA VAL A 490 -23.38 -12.99 -7.28
C VAL A 490 -24.17 -13.99 -6.43
N GLU A 491 -24.03 -15.28 -6.74
CA GLU A 491 -24.86 -16.32 -6.12
C GLU A 491 -24.34 -16.72 -4.72
N CYS A 492 -23.02 -16.68 -4.50
CA CYS A 492 -22.43 -17.04 -3.21
C CYS A 492 -21.19 -16.20 -2.88
N ILE A 493 -21.12 -15.71 -1.63
CA ILE A 493 -19.99 -14.97 -1.07
C ILE A 493 -19.56 -15.63 0.23
N VAL A 494 -18.33 -16.15 0.25
CA VAL A 494 -17.69 -16.71 1.44
C VAL A 494 -16.68 -15.71 1.98
N VAL A 495 -16.83 -15.32 3.25
CA VAL A 495 -15.91 -14.41 3.92
C VAL A 495 -15.27 -15.12 5.10
N SER A 496 -13.93 -15.03 5.20
CA SER A 496 -13.16 -15.40 6.40
C SER A 496 -12.47 -14.15 6.92
N ASP A 497 -12.76 -13.76 8.16
CA ASP A 497 -12.24 -12.54 8.78
C ASP A 497 -12.19 -12.68 10.30
N HIS A 498 -11.52 -11.75 10.99
CA HIS A 498 -11.50 -11.65 12.44
C HIS A 498 -12.74 -10.95 13.02
N PHE A 499 -13.34 -10.05 12.26
CA PHE A 499 -14.38 -9.12 12.72
C PHE A 499 -15.54 -9.03 11.73
N MET A 500 -16.68 -8.51 12.23
CA MET A 500 -17.82 -8.13 11.39
C MET A 500 -17.50 -6.84 10.61
N THR A 501 -16.55 -6.94 9.68
CA THR A 501 -16.17 -5.83 8.79
C THR A 501 -17.32 -5.42 7.87
N PRO A 502 -17.28 -4.24 7.23
CA PRO A 502 -18.25 -3.89 6.19
C PRO A 502 -18.41 -4.96 5.12
N SER A 503 -17.32 -5.60 4.70
CA SER A 503 -17.35 -6.71 3.73
C SER A 503 -17.96 -7.98 4.32
N ALA A 504 -17.68 -8.30 5.58
CA ALA A 504 -18.23 -9.48 6.26
C ALA A 504 -19.77 -9.45 6.35
N ARG A 505 -20.38 -8.26 6.42
CA ARG A 505 -21.84 -8.11 6.41
C ARG A 505 -22.52 -8.61 5.14
N PHE A 506 -21.77 -8.74 4.06
CA PHE A 506 -22.26 -9.22 2.74
C PHE A 506 -22.02 -10.70 2.50
N ALA A 507 -21.45 -11.42 3.46
CA ALA A 507 -21.22 -12.85 3.36
C ALA A 507 -22.54 -13.64 3.33
N ASP A 508 -22.56 -14.73 2.58
CA ASP A 508 -23.56 -15.79 2.72
C ASP A 508 -23.11 -16.83 3.76
N VAL A 509 -21.79 -17.11 3.77
CA VAL A 509 -21.10 -17.88 4.81
C VAL A 509 -19.98 -17.05 5.40
N LEU A 510 -20.01 -16.81 6.70
CA LEU A 510 -19.02 -16.03 7.45
C LEU A 510 -18.25 -16.94 8.41
N LEU A 511 -16.93 -16.97 8.27
CA LEU A 511 -16.04 -17.86 8.97
C LEU A 511 -15.12 -17.10 9.92
N PRO A 512 -14.92 -17.57 11.16
CA PRO A 512 -14.04 -16.95 12.14
C PRO A 512 -12.58 -17.38 11.90
N ALA A 513 -11.74 -16.46 11.47
CA ALA A 513 -10.32 -16.69 11.22
C ALA A 513 -9.47 -16.63 12.51
N ASP A 514 -8.37 -17.39 12.52
CA ASP A 514 -7.32 -17.27 13.52
C ASP A 514 -6.46 -16.00 13.25
N ASN A 515 -5.78 -15.53 14.30
CA ASN A 515 -4.86 -14.39 14.26
C ASN A 515 -3.41 -14.89 14.07
N SER A 516 -2.51 -14.04 13.58
CA SER A 516 -1.09 -14.38 13.41
C SER A 516 -0.35 -14.74 14.73
N LEU A 517 -0.90 -14.41 15.89
CA LEU A 517 -0.38 -14.83 17.19
C LEU A 517 -0.92 -16.21 17.63
N GLU A 518 -1.92 -16.73 16.94
CA GLU A 518 -2.62 -17.99 17.22
C GLU A 518 -2.16 -19.14 16.29
N ARG A 519 -1.20 -18.86 15.40
CA ARG A 519 -0.57 -19.86 14.52
C ARG A 519 0.92 -19.60 14.34
N SER A 520 1.64 -20.60 13.89
CA SER A 520 2.99 -20.40 13.38
C SER A 520 2.95 -20.05 11.89
N ASP A 521 3.79 -19.10 11.48
CA ASP A 521 3.89 -18.68 10.09
C ASP A 521 5.23 -17.99 9.81
N ILE A 522 5.54 -17.71 8.57
CA ILE A 522 6.76 -17.04 8.14
C ILE A 522 6.40 -15.70 7.52
N GLY A 523 7.05 -14.63 7.96
CA GLY A 523 6.96 -13.32 7.37
C GLY A 523 8.27 -12.90 6.70
N PHE A 524 8.17 -12.37 5.48
CA PHE A 524 9.29 -11.79 4.75
C PHE A 524 8.91 -10.42 4.19
N PRO A 525 9.80 -9.41 4.26
CA PRO A 525 9.48 -8.05 3.82
C PRO A 525 9.31 -7.98 2.30
N TRP A 526 8.54 -6.99 1.84
CA TRP A 526 8.36 -6.72 0.41
C TRP A 526 9.47 -5.86 -0.17
N SER A 527 10.13 -5.08 0.67
CA SER A 527 11.19 -4.14 0.31
C SER A 527 12.11 -3.89 1.51
N GLY A 528 13.20 -3.16 1.31
CA GLY A 528 14.13 -2.76 2.35
C GLY A 528 15.22 -3.80 2.60
N GLU A 529 15.22 -4.45 3.73
CA GLU A 529 16.28 -5.34 4.16
C GLU A 529 15.94 -6.82 3.96
N LYS A 530 17.00 -7.61 3.84
CA LYS A 530 16.89 -9.06 3.69
C LYS A 530 16.79 -9.75 5.05
N TYR A 531 15.57 -10.05 5.47
CA TYR A 531 15.34 -10.85 6.68
C TYR A 531 14.07 -11.71 6.55
N ILE A 532 14.00 -12.71 7.39
CA ILE A 532 12.83 -13.59 7.56
C ILE A 532 12.51 -13.63 9.05
N VAL A 533 11.23 -13.48 9.38
CA VAL A 533 10.73 -13.64 10.73
C VAL A 533 9.90 -14.90 10.82
N PHE A 534 10.24 -15.77 11.75
CA PHE A 534 9.38 -16.88 12.14
C PHE A 534 8.46 -16.40 13.28
N GLY A 535 7.18 -16.36 12.99
CA GLY A 535 6.14 -16.08 13.98
C GLY A 535 5.70 -17.37 14.63
N ASN A 536 5.98 -17.52 15.91
CA ASN A 536 5.51 -18.65 16.70
C ASN A 536 4.06 -18.46 17.14
N ARG A 537 3.31 -19.57 17.22
CA ARG A 537 2.04 -19.59 17.93
C ARG A 537 2.27 -19.38 19.41
N VAL A 538 1.60 -18.40 20.01
CA VAL A 538 1.75 -18.04 21.42
C VAL A 538 0.51 -18.30 22.26
N VAL A 539 -0.66 -18.40 21.64
CA VAL A 539 -1.94 -18.75 22.26
C VAL A 539 -2.74 -19.66 21.33
N GLU A 540 -3.66 -20.43 21.89
CA GLU A 540 -4.63 -21.19 21.09
C GLU A 540 -5.66 -20.24 20.46
N PRO A 541 -6.14 -20.52 19.22
CA PRO A 541 -7.27 -19.79 18.66
C PRO A 541 -8.48 -19.85 19.58
N PRO A 542 -9.12 -18.70 19.90
CA PRO A 542 -10.25 -18.68 20.80
C PRO A 542 -11.51 -19.26 20.13
N PHE A 543 -12.41 -19.81 20.94
CA PHE A 543 -13.69 -20.36 20.47
C PHE A 543 -13.52 -21.39 19.34
N GLU A 544 -14.22 -21.18 18.20
CA GLU A 544 -14.14 -22.05 17.04
C GLU A 544 -13.30 -21.45 15.91
N CYS A 545 -12.46 -20.45 16.18
CA CYS A 545 -11.58 -19.87 15.15
C CYS A 545 -10.63 -20.92 14.55
N LYS A 546 -10.46 -20.90 13.25
CA LYS A 546 -9.61 -21.82 12.49
C LYS A 546 -8.81 -21.09 11.44
N HIS A 547 -7.63 -21.64 11.12
CA HIS A 547 -6.87 -21.22 9.97
C HIS A 547 -7.59 -21.55 8.66
N ASP A 548 -7.50 -20.69 7.67
CA ASP A 548 -8.17 -20.86 6.39
C ASP A 548 -7.75 -22.14 5.67
N TYR A 549 -6.50 -22.57 5.76
CA TYR A 549 -6.03 -23.83 5.21
C TYR A 549 -6.83 -25.03 5.74
N TRP A 550 -7.22 -25.02 7.02
CA TRP A 550 -7.93 -26.11 7.65
C TRP A 550 -9.34 -26.33 7.05
N TRP A 551 -10.14 -25.29 6.93
CA TRP A 551 -11.49 -25.47 6.37
C TRP A 551 -11.47 -25.61 4.85
N LEU A 552 -10.50 -25.00 4.13
CA LEU A 552 -10.30 -25.23 2.70
C LEU A 552 -9.92 -26.67 2.39
N SER A 553 -9.15 -27.34 3.27
CA SER A 553 -8.83 -28.75 3.10
C SER A 553 -10.08 -29.63 3.22
N ARG A 554 -11.01 -29.27 4.14
CA ARG A 554 -12.29 -29.97 4.31
C ARG A 554 -13.22 -29.77 3.09
N VAL A 555 -13.26 -28.58 2.55
CA VAL A 555 -13.98 -28.30 1.29
C VAL A 555 -13.36 -29.11 0.14
N ALA A 556 -12.04 -29.19 0.07
CA ALA A 556 -11.35 -30.02 -0.93
C ALA A 556 -11.69 -31.51 -0.81
N GLU A 557 -11.79 -32.04 0.40
CA GLU A 557 -12.24 -33.43 0.65
C GLU A 557 -13.65 -33.67 0.13
N LYS A 558 -14.59 -32.77 0.45
CA LYS A 558 -15.97 -32.83 -0.03
C LYS A 558 -16.09 -32.78 -1.55
N LEU A 559 -15.18 -32.08 -2.21
CA LEU A 559 -15.13 -31.94 -3.67
C LEU A 559 -14.26 -33.01 -4.37
N GLY A 560 -13.76 -34.02 -3.62
CA GLY A 560 -12.99 -35.13 -4.16
C GLY A 560 -11.54 -34.82 -4.54
N VAL A 561 -10.99 -33.67 -4.11
CA VAL A 561 -9.62 -33.25 -4.39
C VAL A 561 -8.75 -33.13 -3.13
N GLY A 562 -9.22 -33.63 -1.98
CA GLY A 562 -8.58 -33.49 -0.67
C GLY A 562 -7.16 -34.03 -0.63
N GLU A 563 -6.90 -35.24 -1.13
CA GLU A 563 -5.57 -35.84 -1.18
C GLU A 563 -4.57 -34.97 -1.98
N LYS A 564 -4.99 -34.47 -3.15
CA LYS A 564 -4.18 -33.58 -3.98
C LYS A 564 -3.95 -32.20 -3.32
N PHE A 565 -4.93 -31.74 -2.56
CA PHE A 565 -4.84 -30.49 -1.83
C PHE A 565 -3.87 -30.57 -0.66
N GLN A 566 -4.01 -31.59 0.18
CA GLN A 566 -3.21 -31.74 1.39
C GLN A 566 -1.85 -32.40 1.13
N GLN A 567 -1.77 -33.38 0.22
CA GLN A 567 -0.59 -34.22 -0.03
C GLN A 567 -0.06 -34.89 1.25
N GLY A 568 -0.95 -35.24 2.17
CA GLY A 568 -0.60 -35.81 3.48
C GLY A 568 0.08 -34.81 4.44
N LYS A 569 0.03 -33.49 4.16
CA LYS A 569 0.74 -32.45 4.93
C LYS A 569 -0.20 -31.60 5.74
N THR A 570 0.23 -31.34 6.97
CA THR A 570 -0.33 -30.30 7.83
C THR A 570 0.18 -28.92 7.43
N GLN A 571 -0.33 -27.86 8.05
CA GLN A 571 0.21 -26.50 7.88
C GLN A 571 1.68 -26.43 8.30
N GLU A 572 2.06 -27.09 9.39
CA GLU A 572 3.45 -27.12 9.87
C GLU A 572 4.37 -27.87 8.88
N ASP A 573 3.92 -28.95 8.26
CA ASP A 573 4.70 -29.68 7.27
C ASP A 573 4.92 -28.83 5.99
N TRP A 574 3.94 -28.01 5.62
CA TRP A 574 4.13 -27.02 4.54
C TRP A 574 5.16 -25.96 4.90
N LEU A 575 5.17 -25.43 6.12
CA LEU A 575 6.19 -24.48 6.56
C LEU A 575 7.58 -25.10 6.53
N LYS A 576 7.74 -26.35 7.00
CA LYS A 576 8.99 -27.11 6.91
C LYS A 576 9.47 -27.22 5.45
N GLN A 577 8.59 -27.64 4.56
CA GLN A 577 8.91 -27.75 3.14
C GLN A 577 9.33 -26.41 2.53
N ILE A 578 8.63 -25.31 2.81
CA ILE A 578 8.95 -23.97 2.30
C ILE A 578 10.37 -23.56 2.75
N ILE A 579 10.74 -23.86 4.00
CA ILE A 579 12.08 -23.58 4.51
C ILE A 579 13.13 -24.48 3.84
N ASP A 580 12.84 -25.76 3.69
CA ASP A 580 13.76 -26.70 3.03
C ASP A 580 13.97 -26.35 1.55
N ASP A 581 12.92 -25.87 0.87
CA ASP A 581 13.03 -25.39 -0.51
C ASP A 581 13.89 -24.11 -0.60
N ALA A 582 13.76 -23.19 0.36
CA ALA A 582 14.63 -22.00 0.44
C ALA A 582 16.11 -22.39 0.66
N ARG A 583 16.38 -23.41 1.48
CA ARG A 583 17.73 -23.91 1.73
C ARG A 583 18.41 -24.53 0.51
N LYS A 584 17.64 -25.04 -0.45
CA LYS A 584 18.20 -25.54 -1.71
C LYS A 584 18.88 -24.45 -2.54
N THR A 585 18.35 -23.22 -2.46
CA THR A 585 18.87 -22.03 -3.17
C THR A 585 19.83 -21.21 -2.32
N ASN A 586 19.69 -21.27 -1.00
CA ASN A 586 20.54 -20.60 -0.02
C ASN A 586 20.92 -21.59 1.10
N PRO A 587 22.02 -22.36 0.95
CA PRO A 587 22.42 -23.35 1.96
C PRO A 587 22.76 -22.78 3.35
N SER A 588 23.06 -21.48 3.44
CA SER A 588 23.29 -20.81 4.73
C SER A 588 22.00 -20.47 5.48
N PHE A 589 20.84 -20.63 4.84
CA PHE A 589 19.56 -20.38 5.47
C PHE A 589 19.30 -21.41 6.60
N PRO A 590 18.83 -20.99 7.79
CA PRO A 590 18.62 -21.89 8.93
C PRO A 590 17.55 -22.94 8.64
N GLY A 591 17.63 -24.09 9.30
CA GLY A 591 16.57 -25.10 9.29
C GLY A 591 15.33 -24.64 10.06
N TYR A 592 14.22 -25.39 9.89
CA TYR A 592 12.95 -25.07 10.51
C TYR A 592 13.05 -24.88 12.03
N ASP A 593 13.65 -25.84 12.75
CA ASP A 593 13.74 -25.81 14.20
C ASP A 593 14.63 -24.67 14.71
N GLU A 594 15.73 -24.39 14.00
CA GLU A 594 16.60 -23.27 14.31
C GLU A 594 15.89 -21.93 14.09
N LEU A 595 15.21 -21.75 12.93
CA LEU A 595 14.47 -20.52 12.65
C LEU A 595 13.30 -20.34 13.62
N LYS A 596 12.60 -21.40 13.97
CA LYS A 596 11.55 -21.41 14.99
C LYS A 596 12.09 -20.96 16.35
N LYS A 597 13.29 -21.43 16.72
CA LYS A 597 13.96 -21.07 17.96
C LYS A 597 14.48 -19.65 17.97
N THR A 598 15.18 -19.21 16.91
CA THR A 598 15.78 -17.86 16.83
C THR A 598 14.73 -16.78 16.52
N GLY A 599 13.68 -17.14 15.81
CA GLY A 599 12.61 -16.24 15.39
C GLY A 599 12.99 -15.26 14.27
N LEU A 600 14.27 -15.15 13.92
CA LEU A 600 14.78 -14.19 12.95
C LEU A 600 16.03 -14.73 12.24
N TYR A 601 16.01 -14.68 10.92
CA TYR A 601 17.22 -14.74 10.08
C TYR A 601 17.37 -13.42 9.34
N ARG A 602 18.58 -12.87 9.27
CA ARG A 602 18.85 -11.57 8.65
C ARG A 602 20.24 -11.55 8.02
N GLU A 603 20.31 -11.09 6.77
CA GLU A 603 21.56 -10.76 6.10
C GLU A 603 21.95 -9.30 6.34
N PRO A 604 23.24 -8.96 6.29
CA PRO A 604 23.67 -7.57 6.36
C PRO A 604 23.01 -6.72 5.26
N PRO A 605 22.61 -5.46 5.56
CA PRO A 605 22.04 -4.58 4.57
C PRO A 605 23.06 -4.28 3.46
N GLN A 606 22.59 -4.32 2.22
CA GLN A 606 23.41 -4.05 1.04
C GLN A 606 22.77 -2.98 0.17
N ALA A 607 23.58 -2.03 -0.29
CA ALA A 607 23.12 -1.06 -1.28
C ALA A 607 22.88 -1.76 -2.62
N TYR A 608 21.72 -1.53 -3.19
CA TYR A 608 21.32 -1.98 -4.52
C TYR A 608 20.96 -0.78 -5.38
N VAL A 609 21.59 -0.66 -6.54
CA VAL A 609 21.32 0.40 -7.50
C VAL A 609 20.48 -0.17 -8.65
N ALA A 610 19.29 0.37 -8.85
CA ALA A 610 18.42 -0.04 -9.94
C ALA A 610 19.05 0.36 -11.30
N PHE A 611 18.95 -0.53 -12.27
CA PHE A 611 19.47 -0.36 -13.64
C PHE A 611 21.01 -0.17 -13.74
N GLU A 612 21.74 -0.44 -12.67
CA GLU A 612 23.20 -0.29 -12.68
C GLU A 612 23.88 -1.14 -13.77
N LYS A 613 23.36 -2.37 -14.00
CA LYS A 613 23.92 -3.29 -15.00
C LYS A 613 23.70 -2.80 -16.42
N GLU A 614 22.50 -2.28 -16.69
CA GLU A 614 22.11 -1.74 -17.98
C GLU A 614 22.91 -0.48 -18.32
N ILE A 615 23.24 0.35 -17.31
CA ILE A 615 24.05 1.55 -17.50
C ILE A 615 25.54 1.22 -17.62
N LYS A 616 26.08 0.28 -16.82
CA LYS A 616 27.50 -0.09 -16.88
C LYS A 616 27.87 -0.87 -18.13
N ASP A 617 27.00 -1.77 -18.59
CA ASP A 617 27.26 -2.63 -19.74
C ASP A 617 25.98 -2.86 -20.55
N PRO A 618 25.53 -1.83 -21.31
CA PRO A 618 24.28 -1.89 -22.08
C PRO A 618 24.30 -2.94 -23.18
N ASP A 619 25.46 -3.28 -23.71
CA ASP A 619 25.59 -4.26 -24.80
C ASP A 619 25.28 -5.68 -24.30
N ARG A 620 25.67 -6.01 -23.08
CA ARG A 620 25.37 -7.31 -22.45
C ARG A 620 24.07 -7.29 -21.68
N ASN A 621 23.63 -6.13 -21.21
CA ASN A 621 22.44 -5.95 -20.40
C ASN A 621 21.54 -4.84 -21.00
N PRO A 622 20.97 -5.03 -22.18
CA PRO A 622 20.06 -4.04 -22.75
C PRO A 622 18.82 -3.89 -21.87
N PHE A 623 18.20 -2.70 -21.91
CA PHE A 623 16.90 -2.52 -21.31
C PHE A 623 15.88 -3.48 -21.95
N ARG A 624 14.94 -4.01 -21.16
CA ARG A 624 13.94 -4.99 -21.63
C ARG A 624 12.77 -4.34 -22.36
N THR A 625 13.05 -3.27 -23.07
CA THR A 625 12.13 -2.56 -23.97
C THR A 625 12.28 -3.10 -25.38
N PRO A 626 11.33 -2.85 -26.30
CA PRO A 626 11.46 -3.22 -27.71
C PRO A 626 12.71 -2.68 -28.40
N SER A 627 13.19 -1.49 -28.00
CA SER A 627 14.39 -0.87 -28.56
C SER A 627 15.70 -1.28 -27.91
N GLY A 628 15.65 -2.00 -26.80
CA GLY A 628 16.83 -2.26 -25.96
C GLY A 628 17.36 -1.04 -25.19
N LYS A 629 16.69 0.10 -25.29
CA LYS A 629 17.01 1.38 -24.62
C LYS A 629 15.86 1.85 -23.75
N ILE A 630 16.07 2.90 -22.97
CA ILE A 630 15.01 3.62 -22.25
C ILE A 630 14.11 4.32 -23.28
N GLU A 631 12.81 4.01 -23.28
CA GLU A 631 11.85 4.57 -24.21
C GLU A 631 11.16 5.80 -23.62
N ILE A 632 11.78 6.98 -23.77
CA ILE A 632 11.14 8.27 -23.48
C ILE A 632 9.91 8.46 -24.38
N PHE A 633 10.05 8.09 -25.67
CA PHE A 633 8.93 7.85 -26.57
C PHE A 633 8.67 6.34 -26.67
N SER A 634 7.52 5.91 -26.20
CA SER A 634 7.11 4.51 -26.36
C SER A 634 6.26 4.37 -27.63
N LYS A 635 6.81 3.68 -28.64
CA LYS A 635 6.07 3.39 -29.87
C LYS A 635 4.86 2.50 -29.60
N THR A 636 4.98 1.57 -28.66
CA THR A 636 3.87 0.70 -28.25
C THR A 636 2.67 1.50 -27.74
N LEU A 637 2.90 2.53 -26.92
CA LEU A 637 1.82 3.39 -26.42
C LEU A 637 1.29 4.32 -27.52
N TYR A 638 2.16 4.84 -28.36
CA TYR A 638 1.77 5.70 -29.48
C TYR A 638 0.85 4.98 -30.48
N ASP A 639 1.15 3.71 -30.78
CA ASP A 639 0.39 2.89 -31.72
C ASP A 639 -1.02 2.52 -31.19
N MET A 640 -1.30 2.71 -29.89
CA MET A 640 -2.67 2.59 -29.35
C MET A 640 -3.59 3.70 -29.84
N ALA A 641 -3.04 4.78 -30.41
CA ALA A 641 -3.77 5.92 -30.98
C ALA A 641 -4.80 6.54 -30.00
N ARG A 642 -4.47 6.58 -28.72
CA ARG A 642 -5.33 7.14 -27.68
C ARG A 642 -4.78 8.46 -27.15
N PRO A 643 -5.60 9.54 -27.09
CA PRO A 643 -5.14 10.86 -26.63
C PRO A 643 -4.76 10.88 -25.14
N ASP A 644 -5.33 9.99 -24.34
CA ASP A 644 -5.03 9.82 -22.92
C ASP A 644 -3.83 8.89 -22.64
N ILE A 645 -3.26 8.28 -23.72
CA ILE A 645 -2.07 7.42 -23.66
C ILE A 645 -1.07 7.87 -24.75
N PRO A 646 -0.47 9.07 -24.64
CA PRO A 646 0.47 9.56 -25.65
C PRO A 646 1.81 8.82 -25.66
N GLY A 647 2.52 8.84 -26.79
CA GLY A 647 3.84 8.22 -26.95
C GLY A 647 4.88 8.76 -25.96
N VAL A 648 4.92 10.07 -25.72
CA VAL A 648 5.74 10.72 -24.68
C VAL A 648 4.92 11.08 -23.45
N PRO A 649 5.50 11.26 -22.25
CA PRO A 649 4.74 11.78 -21.10
C PRO A 649 4.23 13.19 -21.39
N LYS A 650 2.93 13.42 -21.12
CA LYS A 650 2.27 14.72 -21.27
C LYS A 650 1.47 15.06 -20.03
N TYR A 651 1.24 16.33 -19.77
CA TYR A 651 0.22 16.74 -18.83
C TYR A 651 -1.16 16.56 -19.47
N ILE A 652 -2.01 15.82 -18.82
CA ILE A 652 -3.39 15.57 -19.21
C ILE A 652 -4.27 16.00 -18.05
N PRO A 653 -5.16 16.99 -18.23
CA PRO A 653 -6.08 17.40 -17.19
C PRO A 653 -6.91 16.22 -16.67
N ALA A 654 -6.96 16.08 -15.37
CA ALA A 654 -7.67 14.99 -14.72
C ALA A 654 -9.18 15.26 -14.69
N TRP A 655 -10.01 14.23 -14.90
CA TRP A 655 -11.41 14.32 -14.49
C TRP A 655 -11.45 14.49 -12.97
N GLU A 656 -12.45 15.22 -12.47
CA GLU A 656 -12.53 15.63 -11.05
C GLU A 656 -11.21 16.26 -10.54
N GLY A 657 -10.47 16.89 -11.44
CA GLY A 657 -9.27 17.65 -11.14
C GLY A 657 -9.55 19.16 -11.03
N PRO A 658 -8.49 19.97 -10.84
CA PRO A 658 -8.66 21.43 -10.67
C PRO A 658 -9.19 22.16 -11.92
N GLU A 659 -9.13 21.56 -13.10
CA GLU A 659 -9.59 22.11 -14.37
C GLU A 659 -10.96 21.51 -14.81
N ASP A 660 -11.51 20.55 -14.07
CA ASP A 660 -12.81 19.96 -14.39
C ASP A 660 -13.95 20.95 -14.08
N SER A 661 -14.95 20.98 -14.93
CA SER A 661 -16.12 21.82 -14.77
C SER A 661 -16.93 21.53 -13.50
N LEU A 662 -16.85 20.31 -12.98
CA LEU A 662 -17.44 19.87 -11.71
C LEU A 662 -16.92 20.67 -10.50
N ILE A 663 -15.76 21.34 -10.61
CA ILE A 663 -15.23 22.17 -9.53
C ILE A 663 -16.17 23.35 -9.17
N ARG A 664 -17.03 23.74 -10.09
CA ARG A 664 -18.05 24.75 -9.79
C ARG A 664 -19.14 24.26 -8.81
N LYS A 665 -19.38 22.95 -8.80
CA LYS A 665 -20.37 22.30 -7.91
C LYS A 665 -19.70 21.75 -6.65
N PHE A 666 -18.50 21.20 -6.78
CA PHE A 666 -17.72 20.58 -5.73
C PHE A 666 -16.31 21.18 -5.71
N PRO A 667 -16.12 22.33 -5.03
CA PRO A 667 -14.93 23.17 -5.22
C PRO A 667 -13.66 22.69 -4.51
N LEU A 668 -13.74 21.61 -3.73
CA LEU A 668 -12.61 21.11 -2.98
C LEU A 668 -12.12 19.78 -3.57
N GLN A 669 -10.82 19.70 -3.88
CA GLN A 669 -10.18 18.43 -4.16
C GLN A 669 -10.03 17.62 -2.85
N CYS A 670 -10.41 16.35 -2.87
CA CYS A 670 -10.28 15.46 -1.71
C CYS A 670 -9.26 14.36 -1.98
N ILE A 671 -8.30 14.21 -1.09
CA ILE A 671 -7.32 13.12 -1.14
C ILE A 671 -7.51 12.15 0.02
N GLY A 672 -7.26 10.86 -0.24
CA GLY A 672 -7.41 9.76 0.72
C GLY A 672 -6.07 9.15 1.12
N PRO A 673 -5.24 9.81 1.93
CA PRO A 673 -3.94 9.27 2.29
C PRO A 673 -4.06 8.03 3.17
N HIS A 674 -3.00 7.24 3.19
CA HIS A 674 -2.83 6.23 4.23
C HIS A 674 -2.81 6.89 5.61
N TYR A 675 -3.17 6.11 6.62
CA TYR A 675 -3.24 6.60 7.98
C TYR A 675 -2.29 5.81 8.88
N LYS A 676 -1.48 6.52 9.67
CA LYS A 676 -0.42 5.88 10.46
C LYS A 676 -0.92 4.84 11.46
N ARG A 677 -2.18 4.89 11.84
CA ARG A 677 -2.79 3.99 12.82
C ARG A 677 -3.53 2.82 12.23
N ARG A 678 -3.86 2.86 10.96
CA ARG A 678 -4.46 1.73 10.24
C ARG A 678 -3.52 1.20 9.17
N THR A 679 -3.69 -0.05 8.81
CA THR A 679 -3.16 -0.61 7.59
C THR A 679 -4.35 -0.89 6.69
N HIS A 680 -4.65 0.04 5.77
CA HIS A 680 -5.92 0.12 5.07
C HIS A 680 -7.08 0.20 6.09
N SER A 681 -7.93 -0.83 6.20
CA SER A 681 -9.04 -0.90 7.17
C SER A 681 -8.73 -1.75 8.41
N THR A 682 -7.55 -2.36 8.48
CA THR A 682 -7.11 -3.13 9.64
C THR A 682 -6.72 -2.17 10.77
N PHE A 683 -7.14 -2.45 11.98
CA PHE A 683 -7.05 -1.64 13.21
C PHE A 683 -8.10 -0.52 13.33
N ASP A 684 -9.12 -0.43 12.46
CA ASP A 684 -10.21 0.53 12.67
C ASP A 684 -11.09 0.20 13.88
N GLU A 685 -11.09 -1.09 14.28
CA GLU A 685 -11.74 -1.59 15.49
C GLU A 685 -11.00 -1.25 16.78
N ASN A 686 -9.76 -0.77 16.71
CA ASN A 686 -8.87 -0.65 17.87
C ASN A 686 -8.97 0.73 18.53
N SER A 687 -9.59 0.83 19.70
CA SER A 687 -9.80 2.08 20.45
C SER A 687 -8.50 2.80 20.82
N TRP A 688 -7.42 2.08 21.16
CA TRP A 688 -6.12 2.72 21.43
C TRP A 688 -5.61 3.53 20.24
N MET A 689 -5.87 3.02 19.05
CA MET A 689 -5.44 3.69 17.84
C MET A 689 -6.31 4.94 17.59
N GLU A 690 -7.59 4.88 17.89
CA GLU A 690 -8.50 6.02 17.78
C GLU A 690 -8.19 7.12 18.82
N GLU A 691 -7.86 6.75 20.04
CA GLU A 691 -7.44 7.69 21.10
C GLU A 691 -6.11 8.38 20.77
N ALA A 692 -5.13 7.62 20.22
CA ALA A 692 -3.82 8.17 19.89
C ALA A 692 -3.87 9.24 18.80
N ASP A 693 -4.82 9.13 17.84
CA ASP A 693 -4.94 10.06 16.72
C ASP A 693 -6.32 9.86 16.04
N PRO A 694 -7.35 10.66 16.34
CA PRO A 694 -8.72 10.48 15.86
C PRO A 694 -8.88 10.63 14.34
N GLN A 695 -9.85 9.91 13.75
CA GLN A 695 -10.23 10.07 12.35
C GLN A 695 -10.79 11.48 12.12
N VAL A 696 -10.06 12.34 11.45
CA VAL A 696 -10.46 13.72 11.16
C VAL A 696 -10.22 14.10 9.70
N MET A 697 -10.98 15.04 9.19
CA MET A 697 -10.73 15.68 7.91
C MET A 697 -9.85 16.92 8.11
N TRP A 698 -8.73 17.00 7.41
CA TRP A 698 -7.93 18.23 7.39
C TRP A 698 -8.49 19.21 6.37
N ILE A 699 -8.65 20.46 6.78
CA ILE A 699 -9.12 21.56 5.94
C ILE A 699 -8.30 22.82 6.26
N SER A 700 -8.00 23.63 5.24
CA SER A 700 -7.27 24.88 5.43
C SER A 700 -8.11 25.91 6.21
N PRO A 701 -7.47 26.84 6.96
CA PRO A 701 -8.21 27.94 7.61
C PRO A 701 -8.99 28.81 6.63
N GLN A 702 -8.50 28.98 5.40
CA GLN A 702 -9.19 29.74 4.34
C GLN A 702 -10.48 29.04 3.93
N ASP A 703 -10.41 27.73 3.61
CA ASP A 703 -11.57 26.97 3.16
C ASP A 703 -12.59 26.74 4.28
N ALA A 704 -12.11 26.57 5.51
CA ALA A 704 -12.94 26.47 6.70
C ALA A 704 -13.69 27.80 6.98
N GLY A 705 -12.98 28.94 6.91
CA GLY A 705 -13.54 30.26 7.13
C GLY A 705 -14.67 30.60 6.15
N THR A 706 -14.51 30.30 4.86
CA THR A 706 -15.56 30.53 3.84
C THR A 706 -16.82 29.69 4.06
N ARG A 707 -16.75 28.62 4.88
CA ARG A 707 -17.84 27.69 5.19
C ARG A 707 -18.34 27.80 6.63
N GLY A 708 -17.79 28.72 7.41
CA GLY A 708 -18.12 28.88 8.83
C GLY A 708 -17.73 27.65 9.69
N ILE A 709 -16.75 26.86 9.27
CA ILE A 709 -16.33 25.62 9.95
C ILE A 709 -15.27 25.95 11.00
N ALA A 710 -15.59 25.68 12.27
CA ALA A 710 -14.62 25.75 13.37
C ALA A 710 -13.82 24.45 13.48
N ASP A 711 -12.64 24.52 14.10
CA ASP A 711 -11.86 23.32 14.44
C ASP A 711 -12.68 22.40 15.38
N GLY A 712 -12.63 21.09 15.10
CA GLY A 712 -13.42 20.08 15.82
C GLY A 712 -14.87 19.97 15.40
N ALA A 713 -15.42 20.90 14.60
CA ALA A 713 -16.79 20.87 14.15
C ALA A 713 -17.14 19.60 13.37
N LYS A 714 -18.32 19.08 13.56
CA LYS A 714 -18.84 17.96 12.78
C LYS A 714 -19.36 18.46 11.43
N VAL A 715 -18.85 17.88 10.36
CA VAL A 715 -19.17 18.27 8.98
C VAL A 715 -19.69 17.08 8.16
N LYS A 716 -20.45 17.39 7.13
CA LYS A 716 -20.85 16.50 6.05
C LYS A 716 -19.96 16.78 4.84
N VAL A 717 -19.27 15.77 4.35
CA VAL A 717 -18.53 15.81 3.09
C VAL A 717 -19.28 14.99 2.07
N PHE A 718 -19.52 15.53 0.88
CA PHE A 718 -20.39 14.89 -0.10
C PHE A 718 -20.04 15.24 -1.54
N ASN A 719 -20.48 14.38 -2.44
CA ASN A 719 -20.59 14.59 -3.87
C ASN A 719 -21.78 13.79 -4.43
N ASP A 720 -21.91 13.64 -5.75
CA ASP A 720 -23.03 12.94 -6.38
C ASP A 720 -23.08 11.44 -6.07
N ARG A 721 -21.97 10.82 -5.62
CA ARG A 721 -21.89 9.39 -5.27
C ARG A 721 -22.36 9.10 -3.85
N GLY A 722 -22.16 10.01 -2.92
CA GLY A 722 -22.55 9.79 -1.54
C GLY A 722 -22.10 10.86 -0.58
N ALA A 723 -22.21 10.55 0.70
CA ALA A 723 -21.86 11.46 1.78
C ALA A 723 -21.28 10.73 2.99
N LEU A 724 -20.44 11.45 3.73
CA LEU A 724 -19.92 11.01 5.02
C LEU A 724 -19.94 12.12 6.05
N LEU A 725 -19.93 11.72 7.32
CA LEU A 725 -19.79 12.61 8.48
C LEU A 725 -18.42 12.40 9.11
N ILE A 726 -17.77 13.51 9.44
CA ILE A 726 -16.44 13.50 10.05
C ILE A 726 -16.21 14.77 10.86
N ARG A 727 -15.27 14.80 11.80
CA ARG A 727 -14.84 16.03 12.44
C ARG A 727 -13.82 16.77 11.57
N ALA A 728 -13.93 18.08 11.48
CA ALA A 728 -12.95 18.92 10.80
C ALA A 728 -11.75 19.17 11.74
N HIS A 729 -10.56 19.12 11.19
CA HIS A 729 -9.33 19.64 11.79
C HIS A 729 -8.85 20.80 10.92
N VAL A 730 -9.02 22.02 11.42
CA VAL A 730 -8.63 23.23 10.72
C VAL A 730 -7.12 23.43 10.90
N THR A 731 -6.36 23.31 9.82
CA THR A 731 -4.90 23.30 9.90
C THR A 731 -4.24 23.96 8.69
N ARG A 732 -3.11 24.64 8.91
CA ARG A 732 -2.25 25.15 7.83
C ARG A 732 -1.38 24.07 7.17
N ARG A 733 -1.47 22.84 7.64
CA ARG A 733 -0.73 21.69 7.09
C ARG A 733 -1.37 21.07 5.84
N VAL A 734 -2.43 21.66 5.33
CA VAL A 734 -3.02 21.31 4.03
C VAL A 734 -3.19 22.61 3.23
N ARG A 735 -2.89 22.53 1.93
CA ARG A 735 -3.03 23.68 1.04
C ARG A 735 -4.50 24.08 0.88
N PRO A 736 -4.82 25.38 0.68
CA PRO A 736 -6.15 25.80 0.29
C PRO A 736 -6.66 25.14 -0.99
N GLY A 737 -7.98 24.88 -1.04
CA GLY A 737 -8.64 24.15 -2.13
C GLY A 737 -8.51 22.61 -2.04
N VAL A 738 -7.85 22.09 -0.99
CA VAL A 738 -7.68 20.64 -0.78
C VAL A 738 -8.14 20.26 0.62
N ILE A 739 -8.87 19.15 0.71
CA ILE A 739 -9.12 18.46 1.98
C ILE A 739 -8.50 17.07 1.99
N SER A 740 -8.18 16.59 3.17
CA SER A 740 -7.57 15.28 3.36
C SER A 740 -8.38 14.44 4.34
N ILE A 741 -8.86 13.28 3.87
CA ILE A 741 -9.60 12.31 4.69
C ILE A 741 -8.85 11.00 4.69
N PRO A 742 -8.28 10.53 5.83
CA PRO A 742 -7.56 9.27 5.87
C PRO A 742 -8.42 8.09 5.42
N GLN A 743 -7.89 7.25 4.54
CA GLN A 743 -8.59 6.05 4.06
C GLN A 743 -8.70 4.97 5.14
N GLY A 744 -9.61 4.02 4.95
CA GLY A 744 -9.68 2.77 5.71
C GLY A 744 -10.66 2.77 6.87
N ALA A 745 -11.25 3.91 7.24
CA ALA A 745 -12.36 3.91 8.20
C ALA A 745 -13.49 2.98 7.71
N TRP A 746 -14.08 2.21 8.63
CA TRP A 746 -15.14 1.28 8.27
C TRP A 746 -16.42 2.00 7.86
N TYR A 747 -16.96 1.57 6.73
CA TYR A 747 -18.26 2.07 6.26
C TYR A 747 -19.36 1.70 7.24
N THR A 748 -19.93 2.73 7.86
CA THR A 748 -20.98 2.60 8.87
C THR A 748 -22.12 3.55 8.49
N PRO A 749 -23.03 3.12 7.60
CA PRO A 749 -24.12 3.98 7.12
C PRO A 749 -25.19 4.21 8.18
N ASP A 750 -25.83 5.37 8.12
CA ASP A 750 -27.14 5.60 8.74
C ASP A 750 -28.27 5.08 7.84
N LYS A 751 -29.52 5.33 8.25
CA LYS A 751 -30.71 4.91 7.48
C LYS A 751 -30.81 5.54 6.07
N ASN A 752 -30.09 6.63 5.83
CA ASN A 752 -30.05 7.35 4.55
C ASN A 752 -28.78 7.02 3.72
N GLY A 753 -27.96 6.08 4.16
CA GLY A 753 -26.71 5.69 3.48
C GLY A 753 -25.54 6.63 3.75
N VAL A 754 -25.67 7.63 4.62
CA VAL A 754 -24.58 8.54 4.99
C VAL A 754 -23.62 7.82 5.95
N CYS A 755 -22.34 7.72 5.58
CA CYS A 755 -21.35 7.07 6.43
C CYS A 755 -21.01 7.92 7.66
N ARG A 756 -21.12 7.34 8.87
CA ARG A 756 -20.91 8.07 10.14
C ARG A 756 -19.44 8.07 10.63
N ARG A 757 -18.56 7.29 9.99
CA ARG A 757 -17.17 7.11 10.42
C ARG A 757 -16.13 7.68 9.45
N GLY A 758 -16.54 8.44 8.45
CA GLY A 758 -15.60 9.08 7.53
C GLY A 758 -14.97 8.12 6.51
N CYS A 759 -15.69 7.09 6.04
CA CYS A 759 -15.22 6.22 4.98
C CYS A 759 -15.19 6.95 3.64
N ILE A 760 -14.00 7.32 3.18
CA ILE A 760 -13.80 8.12 1.97
C ILE A 760 -14.36 7.45 0.70
N ASN A 761 -14.41 6.10 0.65
CA ASN A 761 -14.81 5.39 -0.55
C ASN A 761 -16.30 5.52 -0.93
N VAL A 762 -17.10 6.18 -0.11
CA VAL A 762 -18.44 6.64 -0.55
C VAL A 762 -18.36 7.79 -1.55
N LEU A 763 -17.20 8.46 -1.65
CA LEU A 763 -16.96 9.64 -2.48
C LEU A 763 -16.10 9.33 -3.71
N THR A 764 -15.38 8.20 -3.73
CA THR A 764 -14.44 7.82 -4.80
C THR A 764 -15.18 7.28 -6.03
N SER A 765 -14.56 7.37 -7.22
CA SER A 765 -15.09 6.90 -8.48
C SER A 765 -14.59 5.51 -8.83
N GLN A 766 -15.44 4.70 -9.48
CA GLN A 766 -15.02 3.43 -10.10
C GLN A 766 -14.45 3.62 -11.52
N ARG A 767 -14.32 4.86 -12.01
CA ARG A 767 -13.66 5.13 -13.29
C ARG A 767 -12.18 4.74 -13.18
N PRO A 768 -11.70 3.79 -14.00
CA PRO A 768 -10.31 3.36 -13.97
C PRO A 768 -9.38 4.38 -14.64
N THR A 769 -8.09 4.31 -14.31
CA THR A 769 -7.06 5.05 -15.06
C THR A 769 -6.88 4.50 -16.47
N PRO A 770 -6.45 5.32 -17.45
CA PRO A 770 -6.53 4.98 -18.88
C PRO A 770 -5.75 3.73 -19.31
N LEU A 771 -4.51 3.59 -18.84
CA LEU A 771 -3.60 2.53 -19.30
C LEU A 771 -3.57 1.34 -18.33
N ALA A 772 -3.42 1.63 -17.06
CA ALA A 772 -3.26 0.59 -16.03
C ALA A 772 -4.60 0.04 -15.52
N HIS A 773 -5.71 0.66 -15.88
CA HIS A 773 -7.05 0.40 -15.31
C HIS A 773 -7.03 0.39 -13.78
N GLY A 774 -6.25 1.30 -13.19
CA GLY A 774 -6.02 1.39 -11.76
C GLY A 774 -7.05 2.27 -11.04
N ASN A 775 -6.96 2.27 -9.72
CA ASN A 775 -7.80 3.08 -8.85
C ASN A 775 -7.29 4.52 -8.77
N ALA A 776 -8.08 5.48 -9.21
CA ALA A 776 -7.79 6.91 -9.12
C ALA A 776 -8.27 7.52 -7.78
N GLN A 777 -7.93 6.89 -6.66
CA GLN A 777 -8.43 7.17 -5.32
C GLN A 777 -8.24 8.61 -4.82
N HIS A 778 -7.24 9.33 -5.34
CA HIS A 778 -6.93 10.71 -4.93
C HIS A 778 -7.49 11.75 -5.92
N THR A 779 -8.38 11.34 -6.82
CA THR A 779 -9.06 12.20 -7.78
C THR A 779 -10.54 12.27 -7.42
N ILE A 780 -10.90 13.20 -6.57
CA ILE A 780 -12.25 13.36 -6.03
C ILE A 780 -12.53 14.85 -5.87
N LEU A 781 -13.66 15.32 -6.37
CA LEU A 781 -14.20 16.64 -6.03
C LEU A 781 -15.36 16.50 -5.05
N VAL A 782 -15.40 17.37 -4.05
CA VAL A 782 -16.41 17.37 -2.99
C VAL A 782 -16.78 18.76 -2.55
N GLU A 783 -17.92 18.86 -1.82
CA GLU A 783 -18.27 19.99 -0.98
C GLU A 783 -18.31 19.57 0.48
N VAL A 784 -18.06 20.53 1.38
CA VAL A 784 -18.08 20.36 2.83
C VAL A 784 -19.07 21.34 3.44
N GLN A 785 -20.01 20.81 4.22
CA GLN A 785 -21.04 21.57 4.90
C GLN A 785 -21.01 21.33 6.40
N MET A 786 -21.11 22.37 7.18
CA MET A 786 -21.30 22.26 8.63
C MET A 786 -22.67 21.63 8.92
N ILE A 787 -22.73 20.76 9.94
CA ILE A 787 -24.01 20.21 10.42
C ILE A 787 -24.50 21.10 11.52
N GLU A 788 -25.64 21.75 11.30
CA GLU A 788 -26.34 22.54 12.32
C GLU A 788 -26.72 21.63 13.52
N GLY A 789 -26.40 22.04 14.73
CA GLY A 789 -26.71 21.30 15.96
C GLY A 789 -25.56 20.59 16.66
N GLY A 790 -24.31 20.79 16.24
CA GLY A 790 -23.13 20.20 16.84
C GLY A 790 -22.31 21.13 17.74
N SER A 791 -22.90 21.90 18.60
CA SER A 791 -22.19 22.53 19.71
C SER A 791 -22.05 21.51 20.85
N GLY A 792 -20.85 21.00 21.07
CA GLY A 792 -20.35 20.44 22.32
C GLY A 792 -21.16 19.31 22.98
N GLY A 793 -20.66 18.08 22.88
CA GLY A 793 -20.99 16.97 23.73
C GLY A 793 -19.91 15.92 23.57
#